data_2fae707a1c1191f6fb416a27edf1c572
#
_entry.id   2fae707a1c1191f6fb416a27edf1c572
#
_cell.length_a   1.000
_cell.length_b   1.000
_cell.length_c   1.000
_cell.angle_alpha   90.00
_cell.angle_beta   90.00
_cell.angle_gamma   90.00
#
_symmetry.space_group_name_H-M   'P 1'
#
loop_
_entity.id
_entity.type
_entity.pdbx_description
1 polymer ?
#
loop_
_entity_poly.entity_id
_entity_poly.type
_entity_poly.pdbx_seq_one_letter_code
_entity_poly.pdbx_strand_id
1 'polypeptide(L)'
;MIEYHRLRDFLPTRCQLQVVAYRTALAILAGCAACSGEGTAQEIPPEAPSSGKDDIVITAQRIAGSAVGAVDPTATLDQAAIQALGATDLKTLLERLKTLTTSASGGDPVYLLNGRRMSSMNELYSLPQEAMEKIEVLPESEAARFGFPATVRVMNFITKKTFRAVKYQQATGTTTEGGGATNYVEVTAARIDGPRRATLTMSHLRLNPILQSERAIVPDPDTLYALGGNIAGVGGGSIDPALDALVGNPVTIAAVPNDPASRRTLAGYVSGAGAPAVTDVGRYRSLQQRSDRISVDGTVAAPIGKSMSGSLNLSMEAQQNTGLNGLAPARLSVPGGIGVLPFASDVLLYRYLPDAVLRQRNTSLTLHGSGLVQGSMRRWGWNVTTSYDRVQGLARSQQGVPIDDFQASIDAGGDPLAMPSPEASALRQDYRSRTVTGTLLTKAVANGPLVKLPGGDAQITLSGDYARSSSSGSLPGLQQSTLDLTRTTKGASVNADLPIASANQDVLAFLGQLSVNGMIGVSDVSDYGRLVSSNYGLTWSPVRPIQLIASVNDAQTPPAIALLTNPTVTTPNTPFFDFTTGTSVLVTTIAGGNTTLAPERRRIVTLGVAVSPIKAKDLRLTANYLETRIGNQTATLGSATAAFQSAFADAFQRNAAGQLVSADLRPVNIAREREKKMQVTLSLSTPIGRTPRPPTPPAGTAAKDSPPPAAPKPRPQIYVSMTTTWRLDDRLSLRSDLPALDLLDGETLTGTGGRPRWETELNLSGSLGAANIGLYGRLQGPTRIRSDLGASDLRFSGRTWLVPYASLKVEQIVKRPWAKAMMLQFTVENVLNDRINVRDRLGRVPNRFQAAYIDPLGRSVRLGLRKLF
;
A
#
# COMPACT_ATOMS: atom_id res chain seq x y z
N MET A 1 42.30 -2.20 -2.96
CA MET A 1 41.09 -2.73 -3.64
C MET A 1 41.24 -4.24 -3.86
N ILE A 2 41.68 -4.98 -2.89
CA ILE A 2 41.80 -6.47 -2.89
C ILE A 2 41.83 -6.83 -1.41
N GLU A 3 40.70 -7.06 -0.75
CA GLU A 3 40.58 -7.75 0.54
C GLU A 3 39.16 -7.71 1.14
N TYR A 4 38.12 -7.59 0.28
CA TYR A 4 36.72 -7.52 0.76
C TYR A 4 35.87 -8.78 0.45
N HIS A 5 36.48 -9.88 0.01
CA HIS A 5 35.76 -11.04 -0.52
C HIS A 5 35.78 -12.31 0.34
N ARG A 6 36.36 -12.34 1.55
CA ARG A 6 36.51 -13.58 2.33
C ARG A 6 35.79 -13.66 3.69
N LEU A 7 34.83 -12.80 3.99
CA LEU A 7 34.06 -12.89 5.24
C LEU A 7 32.55 -13.15 5.02
N ARG A 8 32.20 -13.78 3.90
CA ARG A 8 30.80 -13.89 3.47
C ARG A 8 30.07 -15.17 3.85
N ASP A 9 30.71 -16.22 4.33
CA ASP A 9 30.11 -17.56 4.37
C ASP A 9 29.99 -18.22 5.77
N PHE A 10 30.26 -17.53 6.87
CA PHE A 10 30.31 -18.16 8.19
C PHE A 10 29.49 -17.57 9.32
N LEU A 11 28.37 -16.91 9.06
CA LEU A 11 27.45 -16.51 10.14
C LEU A 11 26.00 -16.89 9.81
N PRO A 12 25.26 -17.49 10.77
CA PRO A 12 23.86 -17.82 10.57
C PRO A 12 23.05 -16.53 10.36
N THR A 13 22.24 -16.54 9.35
CA THR A 13 21.50 -15.40 8.77
C THR A 13 20.67 -14.57 9.76
N ARG A 14 20.42 -15.03 10.98
CA ARG A 14 19.76 -14.26 12.05
C ARG A 14 20.66 -13.19 12.70
N CYS A 15 21.98 -13.46 12.80
CA CYS A 15 22.92 -12.50 13.38
C CYS A 15 23.28 -11.34 12.44
N GLN A 16 23.25 -11.55 11.14
CA GLN A 16 23.65 -10.50 10.17
C GLN A 16 22.66 -9.33 10.10
N LEU A 17 21.35 -9.59 10.14
CA LEU A 17 20.33 -8.56 10.19
C LEU A 17 20.36 -7.75 11.49
N GLN A 18 20.58 -8.41 12.63
CA GLN A 18 20.70 -7.72 13.92
C GLN A 18 21.97 -6.89 14.02
N VAL A 19 23.10 -7.41 13.54
CA VAL A 19 24.41 -6.70 13.61
C VAL A 19 24.43 -5.48 12.69
N VAL A 20 23.83 -5.54 11.50
CA VAL A 20 23.73 -4.37 10.60
C VAL A 20 22.81 -3.32 11.21
N ALA A 21 21.67 -3.72 11.78
CA ALA A 21 20.74 -2.80 12.46
C ALA A 21 21.39 -2.11 13.68
N TYR A 22 22.14 -2.85 14.50
CA TYR A 22 22.86 -2.28 15.65
C TYR A 22 23.99 -1.32 15.27
N ARG A 23 24.77 -1.64 14.24
CA ARG A 23 25.87 -0.76 13.77
C ARG A 23 25.37 0.53 13.15
N THR A 24 24.28 0.47 12.38
CA THR A 24 23.66 1.66 11.79
C THR A 24 22.96 2.52 12.85
N ALA A 25 22.33 1.90 13.85
CA ALA A 25 21.74 2.58 14.98
C ALA A 25 22.80 3.31 15.85
N LEU A 26 23.97 2.70 16.06
CA LEU A 26 25.06 3.35 16.80
C LEU A 26 25.65 4.56 16.05
N ALA A 27 25.76 4.48 14.71
CA ALA A 27 26.22 5.59 13.87
C ALA A 27 25.26 6.79 13.89
N ILE A 28 23.93 6.53 13.90
CA ILE A 28 22.90 7.57 14.00
C ILE A 28 22.89 8.18 15.41
N LEU A 29 23.07 7.38 16.46
CA LEU A 29 23.21 7.85 17.85
C LEU A 29 24.45 8.75 18.05
N ALA A 30 25.58 8.41 17.43
CA ALA A 30 26.79 9.23 17.48
C ALA A 30 26.63 10.58 16.78
N GLY A 31 25.87 10.62 15.65
CA GLY A 31 25.54 11.85 14.95
C GLY A 31 24.61 12.78 15.75
N CYS A 32 23.70 12.24 16.54
CA CYS A 32 22.80 13.02 17.41
C CYS A 32 23.51 13.60 18.66
N ALA A 33 24.59 12.98 19.12
CA ALA A 33 25.36 13.47 20.28
C ALA A 33 26.29 14.64 19.94
N ALA A 34 26.70 14.78 18.68
CA ALA A 34 27.66 15.82 18.28
C ALA A 34 27.05 17.24 18.12
N CYS A 35 25.73 17.40 18.27
CA CYS A 35 25.05 18.70 18.15
C CYS A 35 24.79 19.42 19.47
N SER A 36 25.45 19.07 20.56
CA SER A 36 25.36 19.73 21.86
C SER A 36 26.46 20.76 22.05
N GLY A 37 26.46 21.78 21.20
CA GLY A 37 27.28 23.00 21.42
C GLY A 37 26.52 24.02 22.28
N GLU A 38 26.98 24.30 23.46
CA GLU A 38 26.48 25.36 24.33
C GLU A 38 26.77 26.75 23.75
N GLY A 39 25.71 27.44 23.32
CA GLY A 39 25.76 28.85 22.95
C GLY A 39 25.09 29.69 24.02
N THR A 40 25.87 30.46 24.77
CA THR A 40 25.39 31.43 25.74
C THR A 40 24.54 32.51 25.05
N ALA A 41 23.32 32.67 25.50
CA ALA A 41 22.41 33.74 25.08
C ALA A 41 22.72 35.01 25.85
N GLN A 42 23.01 36.09 25.12
CA GLN A 42 23.16 37.43 25.67
C GLN A 42 21.79 38.08 25.71
N GLU A 43 21.36 38.50 26.91
CA GLU A 43 20.11 39.24 27.13
C GLU A 43 20.24 40.66 26.62
N ILE A 44 19.25 41.12 25.83
CA ILE A 44 19.09 42.53 25.44
C ILE A 44 17.99 43.14 26.33
N PRO A 45 18.22 44.29 26.93
CA PRO A 45 17.26 44.95 27.82
C PRO A 45 16.03 45.51 27.07
N PRO A 46 14.84 45.60 27.70
CA PRO A 46 13.65 46.11 27.04
C PRO A 46 13.65 47.65 26.96
N GLU A 47 13.34 48.20 25.77
CA GLU A 47 13.03 49.58 25.54
C GLU A 47 11.68 49.98 26.14
N ALA A 48 11.61 51.16 26.75
CA ALA A 48 10.42 51.71 27.40
C ALA A 48 9.36 52.19 26.40
N PRO A 49 8.05 52.12 26.73
CA PRO A 49 7.01 52.50 25.81
C PRO A 49 6.75 53.99 25.79
N SER A 50 6.65 54.55 24.58
CA SER A 50 6.16 55.90 24.33
C SER A 50 4.62 55.90 24.31
N SER A 51 4.03 56.85 25.05
CA SER A 51 2.59 57.08 25.21
C SER A 51 1.94 57.62 23.92
N GLY A 52 0.98 56.89 23.38
CA GLY A 52 0.07 57.29 22.30
C GLY A 52 -1.25 56.57 22.40
N LYS A 53 -2.33 57.30 22.32
CA LYS A 53 -3.76 56.99 22.61
C LYS A 53 -4.22 55.63 22.11
N ASP A 54 -4.95 54.95 23.01
CA ASP A 54 -5.43 53.59 22.89
C ASP A 54 -6.61 53.42 21.91
N ASP A 55 -6.36 52.82 20.79
CA ASP A 55 -7.31 51.87 20.20
C ASP A 55 -6.86 50.46 20.62
N ILE A 56 -7.65 49.79 21.43
CA ILE A 56 -7.42 48.38 21.81
C ILE A 56 -7.69 47.52 20.57
N VAL A 57 -6.73 47.39 19.70
CA VAL A 57 -6.69 46.36 18.69
C VAL A 57 -6.18 45.07 19.39
N ILE A 58 -7.09 44.18 19.75
CA ILE A 58 -6.73 42.81 20.19
C ILE A 58 -6.13 42.09 18.99
N THR A 59 -4.89 42.32 18.69
CA THR A 59 -4.10 41.47 17.79
C THR A 59 -3.84 40.18 18.56
N ALA A 60 -4.66 39.15 18.28
CA ALA A 60 -4.36 37.81 18.74
C ALA A 60 -2.94 37.43 18.32
N GLN A 61 -2.07 37.20 19.30
CA GLN A 61 -0.66 36.86 19.05
C GLN A 61 -0.63 35.64 18.11
N ARG A 62 -0.05 35.83 16.94
CA ARG A 62 0.08 34.78 15.93
C ARG A 62 0.89 33.64 16.51
N ILE A 63 0.30 32.43 16.62
CA ILE A 63 0.99 31.24 17.14
C ILE A 63 2.21 30.98 16.24
N ALA A 64 3.37 30.83 16.83
CA ALA A 64 4.59 30.51 16.08
C ALA A 64 4.42 29.18 15.32
N GLY A 65 4.70 29.20 14.01
CA GLY A 65 4.48 28.03 13.14
C GLY A 65 3.09 27.96 12.49
N SER A 66 2.18 28.90 12.79
CA SER A 66 0.89 28.98 12.08
C SER A 66 1.10 29.34 10.60
N ALA A 67 0.41 28.61 9.74
CA ALA A 67 0.38 28.80 8.31
C ALA A 67 -0.80 29.70 7.84
N VAL A 68 -1.66 30.13 8.77
CA VAL A 68 -2.85 30.96 8.51
C VAL A 68 -2.43 32.28 7.86
N GLY A 69 -3.04 32.60 6.72
CA GLY A 69 -2.85 33.82 5.94
C GLY A 69 -3.97 34.83 6.15
N ALA A 70 -4.42 35.38 5.04
CA ALA A 70 -5.57 36.28 4.98
C ALA A 70 -6.92 35.53 5.03
N VAL A 71 -6.91 34.22 4.82
CA VAL A 71 -8.10 33.37 4.81
C VAL A 71 -8.09 32.48 6.03
N ASP A 72 -9.21 32.41 6.73
CA ASP A 72 -9.37 31.55 7.90
C ASP A 72 -9.21 30.07 7.54
N PRO A 73 -8.65 29.24 8.45
CA PRO A 73 -8.61 27.79 8.26
C PRO A 73 -10.02 27.21 8.12
N THR A 74 -10.18 26.23 7.26
CA THR A 74 -11.45 25.50 7.11
C THR A 74 -11.78 24.64 8.33
N ALA A 75 -10.76 24.20 9.05
CA ALA A 75 -10.86 23.50 10.33
C ALA A 75 -9.60 23.74 11.17
N THR A 76 -9.79 23.70 12.48
CA THR A 76 -8.70 23.79 13.45
C THR A 76 -8.91 22.72 14.52
N LEU A 77 -7.90 21.90 14.75
CA LEU A 77 -7.90 20.87 15.79
C LEU A 77 -6.88 21.25 16.85
N ASP A 78 -7.34 21.52 18.04
CA ASP A 78 -6.47 21.70 19.21
C ASP A 78 -5.99 20.35 19.75
N GLN A 79 -5.14 20.37 20.76
CA GLN A 79 -4.61 19.15 21.38
C GLN A 79 -5.71 18.24 21.92
N ALA A 80 -6.81 18.81 22.43
CA ALA A 80 -7.93 18.03 22.94
C ALA A 80 -8.69 17.31 21.82
N ALA A 81 -8.95 18.00 20.72
CA ALA A 81 -9.56 17.42 19.51
C ALA A 81 -8.68 16.34 18.89
N ILE A 82 -7.36 16.54 18.80
CA ILE A 82 -6.39 15.55 18.33
C ILE A 82 -6.45 14.28 19.20
N GLN A 83 -6.46 14.44 20.52
CA GLN A 83 -6.55 13.30 21.45
C GLN A 83 -7.91 12.60 21.40
N ALA A 84 -9.00 13.35 21.17
CA ALA A 84 -10.35 12.81 21.09
C ALA A 84 -10.53 11.86 19.89
N LEU A 85 -9.74 12.03 18.84
CA LEU A 85 -9.73 11.10 17.71
C LEU A 85 -9.15 9.71 18.08
N GLY A 86 -8.56 9.56 19.26
CA GLY A 86 -8.10 8.27 19.80
C GLY A 86 -7.01 7.59 18.98
N ALA A 87 -6.34 8.32 18.10
CA ALA A 87 -5.22 7.81 17.34
C ALA A 87 -4.03 7.50 18.27
N THR A 88 -3.24 6.49 17.95
CA THR A 88 -2.04 6.13 18.72
C THR A 88 -0.78 6.80 18.19
N ASP A 89 -0.82 7.19 16.93
CA ASP A 89 0.26 7.82 16.19
C ASP A 89 -0.29 8.77 15.13
N LEU A 90 0.57 9.60 14.54
CA LEU A 90 0.14 10.58 13.55
C LEU A 90 -0.28 9.96 12.22
N LYS A 91 0.22 8.78 11.85
CA LYS A 91 -0.23 8.08 10.65
C LYS A 91 -1.69 7.67 10.78
N THR A 92 -2.05 7.02 11.89
CA THR A 92 -3.44 6.66 12.22
C THR A 92 -4.33 7.91 12.35
N LEU A 93 -3.79 9.00 12.90
CA LEU A 93 -4.51 10.28 12.97
C LEU A 93 -4.85 10.81 11.57
N LEU A 94 -3.90 10.80 10.64
CA LEU A 94 -4.13 11.23 9.27
C LEU A 94 -5.14 10.37 8.53
N GLU A 95 -5.10 9.06 8.71
CA GLU A 95 -6.10 8.14 8.15
C GLU A 95 -7.51 8.48 8.65
N ARG A 96 -7.65 8.83 9.95
CA ARG A 96 -8.94 9.25 10.51
C ARG A 96 -9.39 10.63 10.04
N LEU A 97 -8.45 11.53 9.77
CA LEU A 97 -8.72 12.86 9.26
C LEU A 97 -8.88 12.92 7.73
N LYS A 98 -8.62 11.83 7.02
CA LYS A 98 -8.58 11.80 5.56
C LYS A 98 -9.82 12.44 4.91
N THR A 99 -11.00 12.12 5.40
CA THR A 99 -12.26 12.66 4.87
C THR A 99 -12.44 14.16 5.16
N LEU A 100 -11.95 14.65 6.31
CA LEU A 100 -11.97 16.09 6.65
C LEU A 100 -10.97 16.87 5.79
N THR A 101 -9.91 16.23 5.35
CA THR A 101 -8.74 16.86 4.73
C THR A 101 -8.69 16.68 3.22
N THR A 102 -9.45 15.75 2.66
CA THR A 102 -9.60 15.59 1.22
C THR A 102 -10.14 16.88 0.60
N SER A 103 -9.51 17.35 -0.47
CA SER A 103 -9.92 18.57 -1.17
C SER A 103 -11.28 18.40 -1.85
N ALA A 104 -11.90 19.52 -2.23
CA ALA A 104 -13.11 19.49 -3.05
C ALA A 104 -12.88 18.84 -4.43
N SER A 105 -11.64 18.72 -4.88
CA SER A 105 -11.27 17.95 -6.08
C SER A 105 -11.10 16.44 -5.84
N GLY A 106 -11.27 15.97 -4.61
CA GLY A 106 -11.02 14.56 -4.23
C GLY A 106 -9.54 14.21 -4.04
N GLY A 107 -8.62 15.19 -4.16
CA GLY A 107 -7.18 14.99 -3.98
C GLY A 107 -6.76 14.89 -2.51
N ASP A 108 -5.69 14.15 -2.24
CA ASP A 108 -5.08 14.09 -0.91
C ASP A 108 -4.48 15.45 -0.51
N PRO A 109 -4.48 15.81 0.78
CA PRO A 109 -3.90 17.06 1.26
C PRO A 109 -2.37 17.03 1.18
N VAL A 110 -1.77 18.19 1.13
CA VAL A 110 -0.33 18.38 1.34
C VAL A 110 -0.07 18.81 2.79
N TYR A 111 1.07 18.40 3.32
CA TYR A 111 1.38 18.52 4.73
C TYR A 111 2.52 19.49 4.96
N LEU A 112 2.34 20.35 5.95
CA LEU A 112 3.36 21.25 6.48
C LEU A 112 3.60 20.96 7.96
N LEU A 113 4.80 21.27 8.42
CA LEU A 113 5.17 21.19 9.83
C LEU A 113 5.69 22.56 10.29
N ASN A 114 4.99 23.20 11.22
CA ASN A 114 5.25 24.56 11.67
C ASN A 114 5.33 25.58 10.51
N GLY A 115 4.39 25.47 9.55
CA GLY A 115 4.30 26.36 8.39
C GLY A 115 5.36 26.09 7.30
N ARG A 116 6.12 24.99 7.39
CA ARG A 116 7.24 24.68 6.49
C ARG A 116 7.06 23.31 5.83
N ARG A 117 7.64 23.15 4.65
CA ARG A 117 7.72 21.85 3.98
C ARG A 117 8.63 20.89 4.76
N MET A 118 8.42 19.59 4.56
CA MET A 118 9.20 18.50 5.14
C MET A 118 10.03 17.81 4.05
N SER A 119 11.18 17.24 4.41
CA SER A 119 12.00 16.42 3.50
C SER A 119 11.36 15.07 3.21
N SER A 120 10.64 14.53 4.18
CA SER A 120 9.95 13.23 4.13
C SER A 120 8.73 13.26 5.04
N MET A 121 7.72 12.44 4.71
CA MET A 121 6.57 12.20 5.60
C MET A 121 6.97 11.53 6.92
N ASN A 122 8.10 10.84 6.95
CA ASN A 122 8.65 10.25 8.18
C ASN A 122 8.95 11.31 9.23
N GLU A 123 9.30 12.56 8.84
CA GLU A 123 9.45 13.66 9.80
C GLU A 123 8.19 13.91 10.63
N LEU A 124 7.02 13.70 10.05
CA LEU A 124 5.74 13.82 10.75
C LEU A 124 5.39 12.53 11.49
N TYR A 125 5.50 11.36 10.84
CA TYR A 125 5.11 10.09 11.44
C TYR A 125 5.94 9.70 12.65
N SER A 126 7.19 10.12 12.74
CA SER A 126 8.07 9.87 13.88
C SER A 126 7.74 10.71 15.13
N LEU A 127 6.86 11.72 15.01
CA LEU A 127 6.46 12.55 16.15
C LEU A 127 5.30 11.91 16.92
N PRO A 128 5.38 11.85 18.26
CA PRO A 128 4.23 11.51 19.08
C PRO A 128 3.12 12.56 18.93
N GLN A 129 1.86 12.14 18.95
CA GLN A 129 0.73 13.08 18.87
C GLN A 129 0.71 14.12 20.00
N GLU A 130 1.28 13.79 21.16
CA GLU A 130 1.42 14.69 22.31
C GLU A 130 2.40 15.84 22.05
N ALA A 131 3.27 15.71 21.06
CA ALA A 131 4.15 16.78 20.59
C ALA A 131 3.39 17.85 19.80
N MET A 132 2.16 17.54 19.33
CA MET A 132 1.33 18.48 18.58
C MET A 132 0.62 19.44 19.53
N GLU A 133 0.63 20.71 19.21
CA GLU A 133 -0.16 21.76 19.85
C GLU A 133 -1.48 21.96 19.12
N LYS A 134 -1.44 21.99 17.77
CA LYS A 134 -2.58 22.34 16.93
C LYS A 134 -2.40 21.77 15.53
N ILE A 135 -3.49 21.50 14.84
CA ILE A 135 -3.53 21.22 13.40
C ILE A 135 -4.44 22.25 12.74
N GLU A 136 -3.96 22.90 11.68
CA GLU A 136 -4.70 23.84 10.86
C GLU A 136 -4.95 23.20 9.50
N VAL A 137 -6.22 23.17 9.05
CA VAL A 137 -6.61 22.75 7.73
C VAL A 137 -6.94 23.99 6.92
N LEU A 138 -6.09 24.36 5.98
CA LEU A 138 -6.25 25.53 5.14
C LEU A 138 -7.04 25.20 3.87
N PRO A 139 -7.80 26.16 3.35
CA PRO A 139 -8.49 26.00 2.08
C PRO A 139 -7.53 25.84 0.92
N GLU A 140 -8.00 25.29 -0.17
CA GLU A 140 -7.24 24.99 -1.38
C GLU A 140 -6.58 26.26 -1.98
N SER A 141 -7.23 27.42 -1.87
CA SER A 141 -6.70 28.73 -2.33
C SER A 141 -5.39 29.15 -1.65
N GLU A 142 -5.14 28.67 -0.44
CA GLU A 142 -3.91 28.96 0.29
C GLU A 142 -2.71 28.08 -0.14
N ALA A 143 -2.95 27.00 -0.90
CA ALA A 143 -1.91 26.04 -1.29
C ALA A 143 -0.82 26.68 -2.15
N ALA A 144 -1.19 27.63 -3.03
CA ALA A 144 -0.26 28.32 -3.92
C ALA A 144 0.83 29.11 -3.14
N ARG A 145 0.50 29.62 -1.95
CA ARG A 145 1.47 30.32 -1.07
C ARG A 145 2.61 29.40 -0.60
N PHE A 146 2.39 28.10 -0.64
CA PHE A 146 3.39 27.09 -0.26
C PHE A 146 3.95 26.37 -1.49
N GLY A 147 3.66 26.86 -2.71
CA GLY A 147 4.14 26.29 -3.96
C GLY A 147 3.46 24.96 -4.33
N PHE A 148 2.18 24.79 -3.92
CA PHE A 148 1.34 23.66 -4.33
C PHE A 148 0.20 24.15 -5.24
N PRO A 149 -0.39 23.28 -6.07
CA PRO A 149 -1.55 23.64 -6.85
C PRO A 149 -2.72 24.10 -5.96
N ALA A 150 -3.47 25.11 -6.38
CA ALA A 150 -4.63 25.64 -5.65
C ALA A 150 -5.84 24.69 -5.65
N THR A 151 -5.66 23.46 -6.09
CA THR A 151 -6.66 22.37 -6.08
C THR A 151 -6.48 21.39 -4.93
N VAL A 152 -5.40 21.50 -4.15
CA VAL A 152 -5.12 20.64 -3.00
C VAL A 152 -5.28 21.39 -1.69
N ARG A 153 -5.68 20.67 -0.63
CA ARG A 153 -5.73 21.21 0.73
C ARG A 153 -4.38 21.20 1.39
N VAL A 154 -4.14 22.15 2.27
CA VAL A 154 -2.93 22.19 3.08
C VAL A 154 -3.27 21.90 4.54
N MET A 155 -2.60 20.92 5.12
CA MET A 155 -2.63 20.66 6.56
C MET A 155 -1.33 21.10 7.19
N ASN A 156 -1.41 22.02 8.15
CA ASN A 156 -0.26 22.48 8.90
C ASN A 156 -0.29 21.92 10.32
N PHE A 157 0.74 21.17 10.66
CA PHE A 157 0.95 20.62 12.00
C PHE A 157 1.83 21.57 12.79
N ILE A 158 1.32 22.05 13.92
CA ILE A 158 2.04 22.95 14.82
C ILE A 158 2.47 22.14 16.03
N THR A 159 3.77 22.11 16.30
CA THR A 159 4.35 21.41 17.45
C THR A 159 4.42 22.33 18.66
N LYS A 160 4.46 21.76 19.85
CA LYS A 160 4.80 22.46 21.09
C LYS A 160 6.18 23.09 20.94
N LYS A 161 6.41 24.21 21.61
CA LYS A 161 7.71 24.90 21.62
C LYS A 161 8.81 24.03 22.22
N THR A 162 8.51 23.32 23.30
CA THR A 162 9.42 22.37 23.95
C THR A 162 8.69 21.07 24.20
N PHE A 163 9.35 19.97 23.80
CA PHE A 163 8.83 18.63 24.03
C PHE A 163 10.01 17.65 24.12
N ARG A 164 10.01 16.78 25.11
CA ARG A 164 10.97 15.69 25.26
C ARG A 164 10.26 14.48 25.83
N ALA A 165 10.35 13.36 25.11
CA ALA A 165 9.76 12.10 25.56
C ALA A 165 10.38 10.90 24.88
N VAL A 166 10.28 9.76 25.53
CA VAL A 166 10.49 8.44 24.95
C VAL A 166 9.13 7.72 24.94
N LYS A 167 8.65 7.37 23.74
CA LYS A 167 7.43 6.59 23.55
C LYS A 167 7.80 5.12 23.42
N TYR A 168 7.16 4.27 24.19
CA TYR A 168 7.16 2.82 24.02
C TYR A 168 5.76 2.39 23.57
N GLN A 169 5.68 1.54 22.54
CA GLN A 169 4.44 0.94 22.08
C GLN A 169 4.65 -0.53 21.78
N GLN A 170 3.74 -1.37 22.27
CA GLN A 170 3.67 -2.77 21.97
C GLN A 170 2.25 -3.14 21.58
N ALA A 171 2.10 -4.00 20.58
CA ALA A 171 0.80 -4.56 20.20
C ALA A 171 0.97 -6.03 19.86
N THR A 172 0.03 -6.84 20.34
CA THR A 172 -0.06 -8.26 20.01
C THR A 172 -1.48 -8.57 19.52
N GLY A 173 -1.57 -9.48 18.58
CA GLY A 173 -2.85 -9.89 18.02
C GLY A 173 -2.81 -11.29 17.45
N THR A 174 -3.98 -11.86 17.20
CA THR A 174 -4.15 -13.16 16.56
C THR A 174 -5.48 -13.26 15.84
N THR A 175 -5.62 -14.22 14.92
CA THR A 175 -6.92 -14.51 14.31
C THR A 175 -7.77 -15.36 15.24
N THR A 176 -9.09 -15.25 15.15
CA THR A 176 -10.00 -16.07 15.97
C THR A 176 -10.09 -17.54 15.51
N GLU A 177 -9.55 -17.85 14.34
CA GLU A 177 -9.49 -19.20 13.76
C GLU A 177 -8.12 -19.86 13.96
N GLY A 178 -7.22 -19.22 14.73
CA GLY A 178 -5.84 -19.69 14.95
C GLY A 178 -4.87 -19.21 13.86
N GLY A 179 -3.57 -19.34 14.11
CA GLY A 179 -2.50 -18.86 13.24
C GLY A 179 -2.42 -17.34 13.14
N GLY A 180 -1.52 -16.82 12.33
CA GLY A 180 -1.42 -15.39 11.99
C GLY A 180 -1.14 -14.45 13.16
N ALA A 181 -0.53 -14.94 14.25
CA ALA A 181 -0.22 -14.09 15.39
C ALA A 181 0.71 -12.94 14.97
N THR A 182 0.40 -11.73 15.46
CA THR A 182 1.12 -10.50 15.17
C THR A 182 1.75 -9.96 16.44
N ASN A 183 3.02 -9.56 16.38
CA ASN A 183 3.71 -8.84 17.45
C ASN A 183 4.39 -7.61 16.86
N TYR A 184 4.12 -6.46 17.45
CA TYR A 184 4.68 -5.19 17.09
C TYR A 184 5.28 -4.52 18.33
N VAL A 185 6.50 -4.01 18.21
CA VAL A 185 7.16 -3.21 19.22
C VAL A 185 7.77 -1.98 18.55
N GLU A 186 7.59 -0.82 19.16
CA GLU A 186 8.17 0.44 18.68
C GLU A 186 8.68 1.26 19.86
N VAL A 187 9.85 1.87 19.68
CA VAL A 187 10.42 2.86 20.59
C VAL A 187 10.73 4.11 19.78
N THR A 188 10.23 5.27 20.25
CA THR A 188 10.49 6.57 19.62
C THR A 188 11.05 7.51 20.68
N ALA A 189 12.24 8.06 20.45
CA ALA A 189 12.77 9.18 21.22
C ALA A 189 12.52 10.48 20.40
N ALA A 190 11.93 11.49 21.04
CA ALA A 190 11.64 12.76 20.40
C ALA A 190 12.06 13.93 21.28
N ARG A 191 12.74 14.92 20.68
CA ARG A 191 13.10 16.17 21.30
C ARG A 191 12.76 17.33 20.38
N ILE A 192 12.06 18.32 20.91
CA ILE A 192 11.75 19.59 20.26
C ILE A 192 12.20 20.70 21.20
N ASP A 193 12.92 21.68 20.64
CA ASP A 193 13.39 22.84 21.34
C ASP A 193 13.33 24.05 20.39
N GLY A 194 12.19 24.73 20.43
CA GLY A 194 11.86 25.79 19.47
C GLY A 194 11.89 25.27 18.04
N PRO A 195 12.76 25.85 17.18
CA PRO A 195 12.87 25.43 15.78
C PRO A 195 13.72 24.17 15.56
N ARG A 196 14.39 23.65 16.61
CA ARG A 196 15.22 22.46 16.55
C ARG A 196 14.40 21.23 16.88
N ARG A 197 14.60 20.17 16.13
CA ARG A 197 13.89 18.90 16.34
C ARG A 197 14.81 17.73 16.03
N ALA A 198 14.73 16.70 16.87
CA ALA A 198 15.37 15.41 16.63
C ALA A 198 14.40 14.30 17.03
N THR A 199 14.28 13.28 16.18
CA THR A 199 13.50 12.07 16.43
C THR A 199 14.28 10.84 16.01
N LEU A 200 14.13 9.75 16.76
CA LEU A 200 14.66 8.44 16.43
C LEU A 200 13.58 7.42 16.75
N THR A 201 13.15 6.67 15.75
CA THR A 201 12.16 5.60 15.88
C THR A 201 12.78 4.27 15.48
N MET A 202 12.58 3.26 16.29
CA MET A 202 12.93 1.87 15.99
C MET A 202 11.69 1.00 16.14
N SER A 203 11.40 0.14 15.17
CA SER A 203 10.28 -0.78 15.26
C SER A 203 10.62 -2.18 14.76
N HIS A 204 9.93 -3.17 15.35
CA HIS A 204 9.96 -4.56 14.92
C HIS A 204 8.55 -5.08 14.80
N LEU A 205 8.21 -5.62 13.63
CA LEU A 205 6.95 -6.30 13.35
C LEU A 205 7.24 -7.75 13.01
N ARG A 206 6.56 -8.67 13.69
CA ARG A 206 6.51 -10.09 13.35
C ARG A 206 5.08 -10.51 13.07
N LEU A 207 4.85 -11.10 11.90
CA LEU A 207 3.64 -11.80 11.51
C LEU A 207 3.95 -13.30 11.43
N ASN A 208 3.21 -14.11 12.15
CA ASN A 208 3.32 -15.56 12.04
C ASN A 208 2.55 -16.06 10.80
N PRO A 209 2.94 -17.20 10.22
CA PRO A 209 2.25 -17.76 9.07
C PRO A 209 0.84 -18.23 9.42
N ILE A 210 0.01 -18.35 8.40
CA ILE A 210 -1.24 -19.10 8.42
C ILE A 210 -1.08 -20.22 7.40
N LEU A 211 -1.23 -21.46 7.84
CA LEU A 211 -1.19 -22.61 6.96
C LEU A 211 -2.60 -22.89 6.39
N GLN A 212 -2.64 -23.50 5.22
CA GLN A 212 -3.91 -23.90 4.60
C GLN A 212 -4.67 -24.89 5.48
N SER A 213 -3.97 -25.79 6.20
CA SER A 213 -4.56 -26.75 7.15
C SER A 213 -5.19 -26.10 8.38
N GLU A 214 -4.88 -24.83 8.67
CA GLU A 214 -5.51 -24.07 9.77
C GLU A 214 -6.83 -23.42 9.33
N ARG A 215 -7.27 -23.69 8.11
CA ARG A 215 -8.52 -23.17 7.52
C ARG A 215 -9.34 -24.32 6.93
N ALA A 216 -10.66 -24.15 6.94
CA ALA A 216 -11.59 -25.13 6.35
C ALA A 216 -11.55 -25.03 4.82
N ILE A 217 -10.45 -25.49 4.22
CA ILE A 217 -10.25 -25.54 2.77
C ILE A 217 -10.34 -26.98 2.31
N VAL A 218 -11.24 -27.22 1.37
CA VAL A 218 -11.38 -28.53 0.72
C VAL A 218 -10.29 -28.63 -0.36
N PRO A 219 -9.51 -29.74 -0.39
CA PRO A 219 -8.55 -29.97 -1.45
C PRO A 219 -9.19 -29.95 -2.84
N ASP A 220 -8.41 -29.55 -3.85
CA ASP A 220 -8.87 -29.50 -5.24
C ASP A 220 -8.99 -30.94 -5.80
N PRO A 221 -10.21 -31.39 -6.15
CA PRO A 221 -10.42 -32.72 -6.71
C PRO A 221 -9.84 -32.89 -8.12
N ASP A 222 -9.62 -31.78 -8.83
CA ASP A 222 -9.09 -31.80 -10.20
C ASP A 222 -7.54 -31.81 -10.22
N THR A 223 -6.88 -31.91 -9.05
CA THR A 223 -5.42 -32.00 -8.99
C THR A 223 -4.93 -33.32 -9.54
N LEU A 224 -3.95 -33.27 -10.46
CA LEU A 224 -3.33 -34.47 -11.02
C LEU A 224 -2.42 -35.18 -10.01
N TYR A 225 -1.85 -34.46 -9.02
CA TYR A 225 -0.83 -34.99 -8.12
C TYR A 225 -1.43 -35.50 -6.81
N ALA A 226 -1.02 -36.71 -6.42
CA ALA A 226 -1.32 -37.28 -5.12
C ALA A 226 -0.08 -37.97 -4.51
N LEU A 227 -0.06 -38.20 -3.19
CA LEU A 227 1.06 -38.93 -2.55
C LEU A 227 1.16 -40.36 -3.05
N GLY A 228 0.01 -41.05 -3.24
CA GLY A 228 -0.06 -42.38 -3.83
C GLY A 228 0.22 -42.40 -5.32
N GLY A 229 0.03 -41.26 -5.99
CA GLY A 229 0.17 -41.08 -7.43
C GLY A 229 -1.14 -41.28 -8.20
N ASN A 230 -1.20 -40.68 -9.37
CA ASN A 230 -2.22 -40.84 -10.39
C ASN A 230 -1.57 -41.20 -11.71
N ILE A 231 -2.10 -42.17 -12.44
CA ILE A 231 -1.68 -42.55 -13.79
C ILE A 231 -2.58 -41.80 -14.78
N ALA A 232 -1.99 -41.25 -15.81
CA ALA A 232 -2.72 -40.62 -16.92
C ALA A 232 -2.13 -41.04 -18.29
N GLY A 233 -2.97 -41.02 -19.29
CA GLY A 233 -2.55 -41.29 -20.67
C GLY A 233 -1.71 -40.15 -21.22
N VAL A 234 -0.76 -40.42 -22.09
CA VAL A 234 0.08 -39.47 -22.76
C VAL A 234 -0.76 -38.52 -23.62
N GLY A 235 -0.53 -37.21 -23.50
CA GLY A 235 -1.28 -36.21 -24.26
C GLY A 235 -2.79 -36.11 -23.92
N GLY A 236 -3.22 -36.64 -22.76
CA GLY A 236 -4.66 -36.69 -22.37
C GLY A 236 -5.46 -37.81 -23.05
N GLY A 237 -4.77 -38.73 -23.71
CA GLY A 237 -5.38 -39.95 -24.32
C GLY A 237 -5.72 -41.01 -23.26
N SER A 238 -6.18 -42.17 -23.71
CA SER A 238 -6.43 -43.31 -22.87
C SER A 238 -5.14 -43.82 -22.22
N ILE A 239 -5.22 -44.36 -21.02
CA ILE A 239 -4.13 -44.97 -20.27
C ILE A 239 -3.72 -46.27 -20.96
N ASP A 240 -4.71 -47.16 -21.27
CA ASP A 240 -4.49 -48.43 -21.88
C ASP A 240 -5.80 -48.99 -22.50
N PRO A 241 -5.80 -49.45 -23.77
CA PRO A 241 -6.98 -49.96 -24.41
C PRO A 241 -7.61 -51.16 -23.70
N ALA A 242 -6.79 -51.98 -23.02
CA ALA A 242 -7.30 -53.12 -22.26
C ALA A 242 -7.98 -52.69 -20.95
N LEU A 243 -7.56 -51.60 -20.35
CA LEU A 243 -8.24 -50.99 -19.24
C LEU A 243 -9.57 -50.38 -19.68
N ASP A 244 -9.60 -49.72 -20.85
CA ASP A 244 -10.84 -49.16 -21.43
C ASP A 244 -11.89 -50.27 -21.65
N ALA A 245 -11.44 -51.45 -22.17
CA ALA A 245 -12.31 -52.61 -22.34
C ALA A 245 -12.88 -53.14 -21.03
N LEU A 246 -12.10 -53.13 -19.92
CA LEU A 246 -12.55 -53.54 -18.60
C LEU A 246 -13.56 -52.56 -17.98
N VAL A 247 -13.39 -51.29 -18.23
CA VAL A 247 -14.25 -50.22 -17.69
C VAL A 247 -15.45 -49.94 -18.58
N GLY A 248 -15.35 -50.24 -19.89
CA GLY A 248 -16.39 -49.98 -20.89
C GLY A 248 -16.38 -48.58 -21.50
N ASN A 249 -15.39 -47.73 -21.15
CA ASN A 249 -15.19 -46.40 -21.74
C ASN A 249 -13.70 -45.99 -21.64
N PRO A 250 -13.23 -45.02 -22.44
CA PRO A 250 -11.86 -44.54 -22.38
C PRO A 250 -11.49 -43.98 -21.01
N VAL A 251 -10.42 -44.49 -20.41
CA VAL A 251 -9.87 -44.05 -19.09
C VAL A 251 -8.66 -43.19 -19.30
N THR A 252 -8.78 -41.90 -19.09
CA THR A 252 -7.70 -40.93 -19.29
C THR A 252 -6.88 -40.69 -18.03
N ILE A 253 -7.44 -40.99 -16.84
CA ILE A 253 -6.78 -40.85 -15.54
C ILE A 253 -7.29 -41.95 -14.58
N ALA A 254 -6.40 -42.50 -13.74
CA ALA A 254 -6.76 -43.44 -12.70
C ALA A 254 -5.85 -43.28 -11.46
N ALA A 255 -6.43 -43.39 -10.27
CA ALA A 255 -5.68 -43.46 -9.02
C ALA A 255 -4.81 -44.72 -8.94
N VAL A 256 -3.57 -44.60 -8.47
CA VAL A 256 -2.72 -45.77 -8.19
C VAL A 256 -3.28 -46.53 -6.98
N PRO A 257 -3.54 -47.87 -7.07
CA PRO A 257 -4.04 -48.64 -5.96
C PRO A 257 -3.09 -48.63 -4.76
N ASN A 258 -3.64 -48.62 -3.55
CA ASN A 258 -2.83 -48.69 -2.33
C ASN A 258 -2.20 -50.05 -2.12
N ASP A 259 -2.91 -51.14 -2.50
CA ASP A 259 -2.43 -52.50 -2.39
C ASP A 259 -1.38 -52.82 -3.48
N PRO A 260 -0.18 -53.30 -3.10
CA PRO A 260 0.88 -53.62 -4.05
C PRO A 260 0.53 -54.69 -5.08
N ALA A 261 -0.33 -55.64 -4.74
CA ALA A 261 -0.75 -56.70 -5.68
C ALA A 261 -1.68 -56.15 -6.76
N SER A 262 -2.63 -55.27 -6.37
CA SER A 262 -3.55 -54.60 -7.28
C SER A 262 -2.84 -53.66 -8.24
N ARG A 263 -1.68 -53.07 -7.88
CA ARG A 263 -0.87 -52.22 -8.78
C ARG A 263 -0.38 -52.92 -10.02
N ARG A 264 -0.24 -54.26 -9.97
CA ARG A 264 0.31 -55.07 -11.05
C ARG A 264 -0.75 -55.61 -11.99
N THR A 265 -2.02 -55.30 -11.77
CA THR A 265 -3.13 -55.80 -12.58
C THR A 265 -4.01 -54.67 -13.09
N LEU A 266 -4.48 -54.73 -14.32
CA LEU A 266 -5.42 -53.77 -14.89
C LEU A 266 -6.71 -53.68 -14.05
N ALA A 267 -7.16 -54.84 -13.53
CA ALA A 267 -8.36 -54.90 -12.68
C ALA A 267 -8.24 -54.05 -11.42
N GLY A 268 -7.03 -53.88 -10.88
CA GLY A 268 -6.76 -53.01 -9.74
C GLY A 268 -7.03 -51.53 -9.99
N TYR A 269 -6.94 -51.06 -11.24
CA TYR A 269 -7.20 -49.68 -11.63
C TYR A 269 -8.66 -49.39 -11.99
N VAL A 270 -9.50 -50.40 -12.13
CA VAL A 270 -10.92 -50.23 -12.52
C VAL A 270 -11.67 -49.35 -11.49
N SER A 271 -11.45 -49.58 -10.20
CA SER A 271 -12.10 -48.77 -9.13
C SER A 271 -11.65 -47.32 -9.07
N GLY A 272 -10.46 -47.03 -9.56
CA GLY A 272 -9.89 -45.65 -9.65
C GLY A 272 -10.05 -44.98 -11.02
N ALA A 273 -10.67 -45.70 -11.99
CA ALA A 273 -10.80 -45.19 -13.34
C ALA A 273 -11.67 -43.93 -13.42
N GLY A 274 -11.14 -42.86 -14.02
CA GLY A 274 -11.79 -41.57 -14.10
C GLY A 274 -11.87 -40.79 -12.75
N ALA A 275 -11.31 -41.34 -11.67
CA ALA A 275 -11.33 -40.74 -10.33
C ALA A 275 -9.90 -40.62 -9.78
N PRO A 276 -9.23 -39.45 -9.95
CA PRO A 276 -7.90 -39.25 -9.42
C PRO A 276 -7.89 -39.27 -7.88
N ALA A 277 -6.86 -39.86 -7.29
CA ALA A 277 -6.60 -39.70 -5.86
C ALA A 277 -6.27 -38.26 -5.51
N VAL A 278 -6.80 -37.77 -4.39
CA VAL A 278 -6.58 -36.44 -3.87
C VAL A 278 -5.79 -36.49 -2.56
N THR A 279 -4.80 -35.62 -2.42
CA THR A 279 -4.02 -35.50 -1.17
C THR A 279 -4.17 -34.11 -0.59
N ASP A 280 -4.52 -34.03 0.70
CA ASP A 280 -4.48 -32.75 1.41
C ASP A 280 -3.02 -32.35 1.69
N VAL A 281 -2.55 -31.34 0.96
CA VAL A 281 -1.23 -30.72 1.12
C VAL A 281 -1.28 -29.46 1.99
N GLY A 282 -2.39 -29.17 2.65
CA GLY A 282 -2.65 -27.91 3.37
C GLY A 282 -1.62 -27.59 4.45
N ARG A 283 -1.09 -28.61 5.16
CA ARG A 283 -0.04 -28.43 6.18
C ARG A 283 1.32 -27.99 5.60
N TYR A 284 1.50 -28.15 4.30
CA TYR A 284 2.74 -27.80 3.58
C TYR A 284 2.59 -26.51 2.77
N ARG A 285 1.46 -25.80 2.89
CA ARG A 285 1.18 -24.61 2.10
C ARG A 285 0.78 -23.43 2.98
N SER A 286 1.48 -22.30 2.82
CA SER A 286 1.16 -21.07 3.54
C SER A 286 0.13 -20.25 2.76
N LEU A 287 -1.00 -19.92 3.39
CA LEU A 287 -1.94 -18.88 2.94
C LEU A 287 -1.40 -17.49 3.24
N GLN A 288 -0.78 -17.33 4.41
CA GLN A 288 -0.02 -16.15 4.78
C GLN A 288 1.41 -16.55 5.12
N GLN A 289 2.36 -15.86 4.55
CA GLN A 289 3.77 -16.07 4.86
C GLN A 289 4.11 -15.47 6.22
N ARG A 290 5.10 -16.05 6.90
CA ARG A 290 5.77 -15.38 8.02
C ARG A 290 6.48 -14.15 7.49
N SER A 291 6.32 -13.01 8.20
CA SER A 291 7.03 -11.76 7.90
C SER A 291 7.73 -11.27 9.16
N ASP A 292 9.01 -10.99 9.06
CA ASP A 292 9.81 -10.29 10.07
C ASP A 292 10.31 -8.98 9.44
N ARG A 293 9.96 -7.82 10.07
CA ARG A 293 10.34 -6.49 9.58
C ARG A 293 10.94 -5.67 10.72
N ILE A 294 12.10 -5.08 10.47
CA ILE A 294 12.78 -4.14 11.35
C ILE A 294 12.91 -2.82 10.60
N SER A 295 12.54 -1.71 11.24
CA SER A 295 12.76 -0.39 10.70
C SER A 295 13.44 0.53 11.71
N VAL A 296 14.27 1.43 11.20
CA VAL A 296 14.93 2.50 11.94
C VAL A 296 14.74 3.78 11.15
N ASP A 297 14.27 4.83 11.79
CA ASP A 297 14.07 6.15 11.21
C ASP A 297 14.65 7.21 12.13
N GLY A 298 15.45 8.12 11.57
CA GLY A 298 16.05 9.23 12.28
C GLY A 298 15.84 10.53 11.52
N THR A 299 15.37 11.56 12.21
CA THR A 299 15.19 12.91 11.66
C THR A 299 15.84 13.96 12.53
N VAL A 300 16.53 14.90 11.90
CA VAL A 300 17.05 16.10 12.53
C VAL A 300 16.62 17.32 11.72
N ALA A 301 16.10 18.34 12.37
CA ALA A 301 15.79 19.62 11.73
C ALA A 301 16.29 20.77 12.60
N ALA A 302 16.86 21.79 11.96
CA ALA A 302 17.43 22.94 12.65
C ALA A 302 17.38 24.19 11.77
N PRO A 303 17.41 25.40 12.38
CA PRO A 303 17.64 26.63 11.63
C PRO A 303 19.08 26.69 11.09
N ILE A 304 19.24 27.24 9.90
CA ILE A 304 20.51 27.53 9.25
C ILE A 304 20.59 29.08 9.12
N GLY A 305 21.33 29.71 10.03
CA GLY A 305 21.33 31.19 10.12
C GLY A 305 19.96 31.75 10.50
N LYS A 306 19.65 32.96 10.06
CA LYS A 306 18.43 33.71 10.48
C LYS A 306 17.21 33.45 9.60
N SER A 307 17.39 33.15 8.31
CA SER A 307 16.29 33.08 7.32
C SER A 307 16.08 31.68 6.69
N MET A 308 16.92 30.71 7.01
CA MET A 308 16.88 29.37 6.44
C MET A 308 16.68 28.31 7.50
N SER A 309 16.21 27.15 7.08
CA SER A 309 16.15 25.93 7.89
C SER A 309 16.48 24.71 7.06
N GLY A 310 17.06 23.71 7.70
CA GLY A 310 17.34 22.43 7.09
C GLY A 310 16.73 21.29 7.87
N SER A 311 16.41 20.21 7.17
CA SER A 311 16.07 18.92 7.77
C SER A 311 16.77 17.78 7.02
N LEU A 312 17.11 16.74 7.76
CA LEU A 312 17.68 15.49 7.27
C LEU A 312 16.88 14.34 7.86
N ASN A 313 16.41 13.44 7.02
CA ASN A 313 15.80 12.18 7.41
C ASN A 313 16.59 11.03 6.82
N LEU A 314 16.87 10.02 7.64
CA LEU A 314 17.50 8.77 7.25
C LEU A 314 16.63 7.62 7.76
N SER A 315 16.29 6.68 6.88
CA SER A 315 15.57 5.48 7.27
C SER A 315 16.12 4.22 6.63
N MET A 316 15.97 3.12 7.35
CA MET A 316 16.31 1.78 6.94
C MET A 316 15.16 0.84 7.29
N GLU A 317 14.74 0.03 6.33
CA GLU A 317 13.80 -1.05 6.55
C GLU A 317 14.39 -2.35 6.00
N ALA A 318 14.47 -3.38 6.86
CA ALA A 318 14.83 -4.73 6.49
C ALA A 318 13.64 -5.65 6.72
N GLN A 319 13.20 -6.36 5.68
CA GLN A 319 12.08 -7.28 5.74
C GLN A 319 12.47 -8.65 5.20
N GLN A 320 12.00 -9.70 5.86
CA GLN A 320 12.12 -11.08 5.41
C GLN A 320 10.76 -11.75 5.47
N ASN A 321 10.35 -12.31 4.32
CA ASN A 321 9.14 -13.14 4.21
C ASN A 321 9.56 -14.59 3.94
N THR A 322 8.94 -15.53 4.65
CA THR A 322 9.18 -16.97 4.45
C THR A 322 7.84 -17.72 4.39
N GLY A 323 7.73 -18.65 3.47
CA GLY A 323 6.51 -19.42 3.25
C GLY A 323 6.78 -20.83 2.73
N LEU A 324 5.73 -21.64 2.74
CA LEU A 324 5.69 -23.01 2.22
C LEU A 324 4.85 -23.03 0.94
N ASN A 325 5.35 -23.71 -0.11
CA ASN A 325 4.71 -23.78 -1.43
C ASN A 325 4.16 -25.18 -1.76
N GLY A 326 3.93 -26.03 -0.76
CA GLY A 326 3.46 -27.40 -0.94
C GLY A 326 4.56 -28.43 -0.96
N LEU A 327 4.22 -29.64 -1.38
CA LEU A 327 5.17 -30.72 -1.64
C LEU A 327 5.67 -30.61 -3.09
N ALA A 328 6.87 -31.09 -3.34
CA ALA A 328 7.44 -31.15 -4.68
C ALA A 328 6.62 -32.12 -5.55
N PRO A 329 6.07 -31.65 -6.69
CA PRO A 329 5.42 -32.53 -7.67
C PRO A 329 6.48 -33.23 -8.53
N ALA A 330 6.25 -34.50 -8.85
CA ALA A 330 7.02 -35.27 -9.82
C ALA A 330 6.07 -35.78 -10.90
N ARG A 331 6.37 -35.46 -12.16
CA ARG A 331 5.75 -36.04 -13.35
C ARG A 331 6.75 -36.98 -13.99
N LEU A 332 6.43 -38.25 -13.99
CA LEU A 332 7.30 -39.33 -14.46
C LEU A 332 6.70 -39.96 -15.71
N SER A 333 7.50 -40.17 -16.73
CA SER A 333 7.14 -40.96 -17.89
C SER A 333 7.40 -42.44 -17.58
N VAL A 334 6.45 -43.29 -17.81
CA VAL A 334 6.56 -44.73 -17.53
C VAL A 334 6.34 -45.46 -18.86
N PRO A 335 7.38 -46.08 -19.44
CA PRO A 335 7.26 -46.83 -20.68
C PRO A 335 6.30 -48.03 -20.51
N GLY A 336 5.54 -48.33 -21.55
CA GLY A 336 4.69 -49.47 -21.57
C GLY A 336 5.46 -50.77 -21.49
N GLY A 337 4.89 -51.81 -20.86
CA GLY A 337 5.50 -53.15 -20.85
C GLY A 337 6.69 -53.36 -19.93
N ILE A 338 7.02 -52.39 -19.05
CA ILE A 338 8.16 -52.55 -18.11
C ILE A 338 7.91 -53.56 -16.98
N GLY A 339 6.71 -54.17 -16.91
CA GLY A 339 6.39 -55.25 -15.96
C GLY A 339 6.13 -54.86 -14.51
N VAL A 340 6.45 -53.63 -14.12
CA VAL A 340 6.18 -53.08 -12.78
C VAL A 340 4.74 -52.56 -12.68
N LEU A 341 4.26 -51.87 -13.73
CA LEU A 341 2.87 -51.49 -13.92
C LEU A 341 2.23 -52.32 -15.03
N PRO A 342 0.91 -52.56 -15.05
CA PRO A 342 0.24 -53.50 -15.93
C PRO A 342 -0.07 -52.94 -17.34
N PHE A 343 0.40 -51.73 -17.67
CA PHE A 343 0.04 -51.02 -18.90
C PHE A 343 0.94 -51.44 -20.06
N ALA A 344 0.33 -51.73 -21.22
CA ALA A 344 1.03 -51.95 -22.46
C ALA A 344 1.44 -50.64 -23.18
N SER A 345 0.73 -49.56 -22.92
CA SER A 345 1.00 -48.24 -23.44
C SER A 345 1.88 -47.40 -22.50
N ASP A 346 2.60 -46.41 -23.05
CA ASP A 346 3.31 -45.40 -22.25
C ASP A 346 2.31 -44.58 -21.46
N VAL A 347 2.62 -44.33 -20.18
CA VAL A 347 1.74 -43.58 -19.28
C VAL A 347 2.54 -42.51 -18.52
N LEU A 348 1.82 -41.56 -17.95
CA LEU A 348 2.38 -40.52 -17.06
C LEU A 348 1.95 -40.81 -15.63
N LEU A 349 2.92 -40.84 -14.70
CA LEU A 349 2.68 -40.90 -13.27
C LEU A 349 2.85 -39.52 -12.67
N TYR A 350 1.78 -38.99 -12.05
CA TYR A 350 1.74 -37.73 -11.30
C TYR A 350 1.72 -38.00 -9.81
N ARG A 351 2.78 -37.65 -9.09
CA ARG A 351 2.86 -37.86 -7.65
C ARG A 351 3.53 -36.71 -6.92
N TYR A 352 3.16 -36.52 -5.65
CA TYR A 352 3.95 -35.72 -4.73
C TYR A 352 5.09 -36.56 -4.14
N LEU A 353 6.27 -35.95 -4.00
CA LEU A 353 7.38 -36.55 -3.27
C LEU A 353 7.17 -36.29 -1.77
N PRO A 354 7.00 -37.33 -0.94
CA PRO A 354 6.88 -37.19 0.50
C PRO A 354 8.09 -36.44 1.07
N ASP A 355 7.86 -35.65 2.12
CA ASP A 355 8.90 -34.86 2.83
C ASP A 355 9.66 -33.82 1.99
N ALA A 356 9.40 -33.75 0.69
CA ALA A 356 9.97 -32.76 -0.19
C ALA A 356 9.21 -31.43 -0.15
N VAL A 357 9.17 -30.79 1.03
CA VAL A 357 8.49 -29.50 1.22
C VAL A 357 9.24 -28.38 0.51
N LEU A 358 8.55 -27.66 -0.38
CA LEU A 358 9.06 -26.52 -1.10
C LEU A 358 8.93 -25.25 -0.25
N ARG A 359 10.01 -24.47 -0.19
CA ARG A 359 10.09 -23.24 0.60
C ARG A 359 10.36 -22.04 -0.29
N GLN A 360 9.83 -20.89 0.12
CA GLN A 360 10.18 -19.61 -0.48
C GLN A 360 10.66 -18.63 0.59
N ARG A 361 11.60 -17.77 0.20
CA ARG A 361 12.15 -16.73 1.07
C ARG A 361 12.42 -15.49 0.25
N ASN A 362 11.81 -14.38 0.63
CA ASN A 362 12.02 -13.07 0.05
C ASN A 362 12.62 -12.16 1.12
N THR A 363 13.73 -11.51 0.81
CA THR A 363 14.38 -10.55 1.69
C THR A 363 14.48 -9.22 0.95
N SER A 364 14.12 -8.13 1.61
CA SER A 364 14.31 -6.78 1.06
C SER A 364 15.02 -5.90 2.08
N LEU A 365 15.91 -5.05 1.58
CA LEU A 365 16.53 -3.96 2.32
C LEU A 365 16.25 -2.66 1.58
N THR A 366 15.57 -1.75 2.27
CA THR A 366 15.29 -0.39 1.77
C THR A 366 16.09 0.60 2.60
N LEU A 367 16.85 1.45 1.93
CA LEU A 367 17.55 2.58 2.51
C LEU A 367 17.00 3.85 1.89
N HIS A 368 16.64 4.81 2.71
CA HIS A 368 16.16 6.12 2.30
C HIS A 368 16.95 7.20 3.02
N GLY A 369 17.39 8.21 2.28
CA GLY A 369 17.95 9.42 2.84
C GLY A 369 17.33 10.63 2.14
N SER A 370 16.86 11.61 2.89
CA SER A 370 16.35 12.85 2.32
C SER A 370 16.82 14.08 3.11
N GLY A 371 17.19 15.13 2.36
CA GLY A 371 17.58 16.41 2.90
C GLY A 371 16.74 17.53 2.28
N LEU A 372 16.37 18.48 3.09
CA LEU A 372 15.66 19.71 2.68
C LEU A 372 16.38 20.92 3.23
N VAL A 373 16.62 21.89 2.37
CA VAL A 373 16.98 23.25 2.78
C VAL A 373 15.91 24.19 2.22
N GLN A 374 15.41 25.08 3.05
CA GLN A 374 14.37 26.02 2.68
C GLN A 374 14.57 27.37 3.35
N GLY A 375 14.10 28.40 2.68
CA GLY A 375 14.21 29.76 3.18
C GLY A 375 13.26 30.71 2.49
N SER A 376 13.37 31.98 2.85
CA SER A 376 12.66 33.08 2.20
C SER A 376 13.60 34.20 1.83
N MET A 377 13.35 34.85 0.72
CA MET A 377 14.05 36.02 0.24
C MET A 377 13.00 37.09 -0.13
N ARG A 378 12.87 38.15 0.66
CA ARG A 378 11.77 39.12 0.56
C ARG A 378 10.41 38.41 0.66
N ARG A 379 9.55 38.47 -0.39
CA ARG A 379 8.23 37.87 -0.47
C ARG A 379 8.23 36.46 -1.15
N TRP A 380 9.42 35.97 -1.54
CA TRP A 380 9.58 34.70 -2.21
C TRP A 380 10.03 33.61 -1.22
N GLY A 381 9.35 32.48 -1.23
CA GLY A 381 9.80 31.26 -0.58
C GLY A 381 10.57 30.40 -1.56
N TRP A 382 11.56 29.66 -1.06
CA TRP A 382 12.27 28.68 -1.86
C TRP A 382 12.63 27.46 -1.03
N ASN A 383 12.73 26.33 -1.69
CA ASN A 383 13.20 25.10 -1.08
C ASN A 383 13.95 24.24 -2.12
N VAL A 384 14.92 23.48 -1.62
CA VAL A 384 15.61 22.42 -2.36
C VAL A 384 15.51 21.15 -1.53
N THR A 385 14.97 20.12 -2.13
CA THR A 385 14.86 18.79 -1.54
C THR A 385 15.67 17.80 -2.37
N THR A 386 16.48 17.00 -1.70
CA THR A 386 17.20 15.89 -2.34
C THR A 386 16.89 14.62 -1.59
N SER A 387 16.54 13.53 -2.29
CA SER A 387 16.37 12.22 -1.71
C SER A 387 17.11 11.16 -2.50
N TYR A 388 17.57 10.13 -1.79
CA TYR A 388 18.15 8.93 -2.38
C TYR A 388 17.49 7.71 -1.75
N ASP A 389 16.91 6.89 -2.61
CA ASP A 389 16.28 5.63 -2.26
C ASP A 389 17.07 4.48 -2.86
N ARG A 390 17.33 3.44 -2.07
CA ARG A 390 17.92 2.20 -2.55
C ARG A 390 17.13 1.02 -2.02
N VAL A 391 16.64 0.19 -2.93
CA VAL A 391 15.94 -1.05 -2.61
C VAL A 391 16.73 -2.22 -3.17
N GLN A 392 17.07 -3.17 -2.30
CA GLN A 392 17.68 -4.43 -2.69
C GLN A 392 16.75 -5.57 -2.32
N GLY A 393 16.31 -6.34 -3.32
CA GLY A 393 15.51 -7.54 -3.17
C GLY A 393 16.32 -8.79 -3.46
N LEU A 394 16.12 -9.83 -2.67
CA LEU A 394 16.63 -11.18 -2.91
C LEU A 394 15.46 -12.16 -2.73
N ALA A 395 15.07 -12.83 -3.79
CA ALA A 395 14.08 -13.88 -3.76
C ALA A 395 14.76 -15.25 -3.97
N ARG A 396 14.32 -16.22 -3.18
CA ARG A 396 14.67 -17.63 -3.35
C ARG A 396 13.39 -18.45 -3.29
N SER A 397 13.12 -19.24 -4.32
CA SER A 397 11.98 -20.14 -4.39
C SER A 397 12.44 -21.52 -4.79
N GLN A 398 12.06 -22.52 -4.05
CA GLN A 398 12.27 -23.92 -4.40
C GLN A 398 11.21 -24.34 -5.39
N GLN A 399 11.62 -24.87 -6.55
CA GLN A 399 10.72 -25.22 -7.66
C GLN A 399 10.36 -26.71 -7.67
N GLY A 400 11.26 -27.56 -7.18
CA GLY A 400 11.09 -29.00 -7.23
C GLY A 400 12.30 -29.76 -6.69
N VAL A 401 12.32 -31.04 -6.94
CA VAL A 401 13.46 -31.96 -6.76
C VAL A 401 13.94 -32.33 -8.15
N PRO A 402 15.25 -32.38 -8.42
CA PRO A 402 15.76 -32.97 -9.66
C PRO A 402 15.31 -34.44 -9.76
N ILE A 403 14.67 -34.80 -10.86
CA ILE A 403 14.13 -36.16 -11.06
C ILE A 403 14.79 -36.89 -12.24
N ASP A 404 15.81 -36.30 -12.86
CA ASP A 404 16.43 -36.82 -14.09
C ASP A 404 17.03 -38.21 -13.87
N ASP A 405 17.80 -38.42 -12.79
CA ASP A 405 18.38 -39.72 -12.44
C ASP A 405 17.28 -40.74 -12.08
N PHE A 406 16.20 -40.29 -11.43
CA PHE A 406 15.07 -41.14 -11.11
C PHE A 406 14.31 -41.54 -12.36
N GLN A 407 14.10 -40.60 -13.31
CA GLN A 407 13.50 -40.89 -14.61
C GLN A 407 14.38 -41.88 -15.41
N ALA A 408 15.68 -41.67 -15.45
CA ALA A 408 16.60 -42.61 -16.12
C ALA A 408 16.53 -44.03 -15.52
N SER A 409 16.35 -44.14 -14.19
CA SER A 409 16.13 -45.43 -13.53
C SER A 409 14.83 -46.11 -13.99
N ILE A 410 13.74 -45.33 -14.15
CA ILE A 410 12.45 -45.83 -14.68
C ILE A 410 12.58 -46.28 -16.11
N ASP A 411 13.26 -45.52 -16.96
CA ASP A 411 13.52 -45.81 -18.36
C ASP A 411 14.35 -47.13 -18.53
N ALA A 412 15.16 -47.46 -17.51
CA ALA A 412 15.90 -48.70 -17.39
C ALA A 412 15.10 -49.87 -16.76
N GLY A 413 13.79 -49.72 -16.52
CA GLY A 413 12.90 -50.74 -15.94
C GLY A 413 12.78 -50.73 -14.43
N GLY A 414 13.24 -49.65 -13.77
CA GLY A 414 13.08 -49.40 -12.34
C GLY A 414 11.61 -49.16 -11.93
N ASP A 415 11.31 -49.34 -10.66
CA ASP A 415 9.97 -49.11 -10.11
C ASP A 415 9.61 -47.61 -10.06
N PRO A 416 8.65 -47.10 -10.88
CA PRO A 416 8.23 -45.72 -10.86
C PRO A 416 7.54 -45.30 -9.55
N LEU A 417 7.11 -46.26 -8.73
CA LEU A 417 6.50 -45.99 -7.43
C LEU A 417 7.52 -46.04 -6.29
N ALA A 418 8.78 -46.41 -6.56
CA ALA A 418 9.85 -46.29 -5.58
C ALA A 418 10.07 -44.83 -5.18
N MET A 419 10.74 -44.65 -4.05
CA MET A 419 11.16 -43.33 -3.63
C MET A 419 12.50 -43.00 -4.30
N PRO A 420 12.69 -41.74 -4.77
CA PRO A 420 14.02 -41.26 -5.10
C PRO A 420 14.97 -41.46 -3.91
N SER A 421 16.28 -41.60 -4.17
CA SER A 421 17.26 -41.75 -3.10
C SER A 421 17.12 -40.61 -2.07
N PRO A 422 17.47 -40.85 -0.78
CA PRO A 422 17.42 -39.77 0.23
C PRO A 422 18.27 -38.57 -0.17
N GLU A 423 19.39 -38.76 -0.83
CA GLU A 423 20.28 -37.72 -1.33
C GLU A 423 19.59 -36.91 -2.44
N ALA A 424 18.98 -37.57 -3.43
CA ALA A 424 18.20 -36.92 -4.48
C ALA A 424 16.99 -36.18 -3.92
N SER A 425 16.29 -36.80 -2.96
CA SER A 425 15.12 -36.19 -2.30
C SER A 425 15.48 -34.96 -1.44
N ALA A 426 16.72 -34.83 -0.98
CA ALA A 426 17.21 -33.68 -0.25
C ALA A 426 17.59 -32.50 -1.17
N LEU A 427 17.88 -32.75 -2.44
CA LEU A 427 18.19 -31.70 -3.41
C LEU A 427 16.93 -30.86 -3.69
N ARG A 428 17.14 -29.59 -3.97
CA ARG A 428 16.07 -28.67 -4.38
C ARG A 428 16.56 -27.85 -5.58
N GLN A 429 15.71 -27.77 -6.59
CA GLN A 429 15.90 -26.81 -7.67
C GLN A 429 15.57 -25.42 -7.13
N ASP A 430 16.61 -24.64 -6.81
CA ASP A 430 16.48 -23.28 -6.29
C ASP A 430 16.43 -22.28 -7.44
N TYR A 431 15.35 -21.56 -7.52
CA TYR A 431 15.29 -20.33 -8.27
C TYR A 431 15.73 -19.17 -7.37
N ARG A 432 16.70 -18.39 -7.81
CA ARG A 432 17.19 -17.20 -7.09
C ARG A 432 17.13 -15.99 -8.00
N SER A 433 16.60 -14.89 -7.51
CA SER A 433 16.69 -13.61 -8.21
C SER A 433 17.15 -12.51 -7.26
N ARG A 434 17.92 -11.59 -7.80
CA ARG A 434 18.37 -10.40 -7.10
C ARG A 434 18.00 -9.19 -7.92
N THR A 435 17.38 -8.21 -7.28
CA THR A 435 17.06 -6.90 -7.87
C THR A 435 17.69 -5.81 -7.01
N VAL A 436 18.24 -4.79 -7.64
CA VAL A 436 18.73 -3.59 -6.98
C VAL A 436 18.22 -2.39 -7.75
N THR A 437 17.45 -1.54 -7.08
CA THR A 437 17.02 -0.25 -7.62
C THR A 437 17.59 0.89 -6.80
N GLY A 438 18.04 1.94 -7.45
CA GLY A 438 18.51 3.17 -6.84
C GLY A 438 17.84 4.37 -7.51
N THR A 439 17.35 5.34 -6.74
CA THR A 439 16.76 6.57 -7.27
C THR A 439 17.27 7.76 -6.48
N LEU A 440 17.94 8.67 -7.17
CA LEU A 440 18.27 10.00 -6.70
C LEU A 440 17.24 10.97 -7.29
N LEU A 441 16.62 11.77 -6.44
CA LEU A 441 15.72 12.86 -6.85
C LEU A 441 16.16 14.14 -6.19
N THR A 442 16.36 15.19 -6.97
CA THR A 442 16.57 16.55 -6.48
C THR A 442 15.50 17.46 -7.08
N LYS A 443 14.83 18.23 -6.25
CA LYS A 443 13.79 19.17 -6.66
C LYS A 443 14.02 20.53 -6.02
N ALA A 444 14.07 21.56 -6.83
CA ALA A 444 14.10 22.96 -6.41
C ALA A 444 12.74 23.61 -6.72
N VAL A 445 12.20 24.38 -5.78
CA VAL A 445 10.95 25.12 -5.91
C VAL A 445 11.17 26.53 -5.42
N ALA A 446 10.69 27.50 -6.20
CA ALA A 446 10.60 28.90 -5.79
C ALA A 446 9.16 29.40 -6.03
N ASN A 447 8.55 30.03 -5.05
CA ASN A 447 7.18 30.52 -5.15
C ASN A 447 7.03 31.89 -4.49
N GLY A 448 6.17 32.73 -5.06
CA GLY A 448 5.92 34.06 -4.54
C GLY A 448 4.95 34.85 -5.40
N PRO A 449 4.59 36.06 -4.95
CA PRO A 449 3.74 36.94 -5.74
C PRO A 449 4.50 37.49 -6.95
N LEU A 450 3.84 37.44 -8.12
CA LEU A 450 4.36 37.95 -9.39
C LEU A 450 3.91 39.40 -9.60
N VAL A 451 2.61 39.64 -9.54
CA VAL A 451 2.00 40.94 -9.76
C VAL A 451 0.76 41.10 -8.88
N LYS A 452 0.49 42.30 -8.45
CA LYS A 452 -0.72 42.60 -7.68
C LYS A 452 -1.88 42.84 -8.66
N LEU A 453 -2.86 41.92 -8.68
CA LEU A 453 -4.11 42.07 -9.38
C LEU A 453 -5.16 42.73 -8.46
N PRO A 454 -6.24 43.31 -9.01
CA PRO A 454 -7.31 43.88 -8.19
C PRO A 454 -7.88 42.87 -7.19
N GLY A 455 -8.05 41.60 -7.58
CA GLY A 455 -8.56 40.54 -6.71
C GLY A 455 -7.55 39.95 -5.72
N GLY A 456 -6.29 40.35 -5.75
CA GLY A 456 -5.21 39.85 -4.86
C GLY A 456 -3.86 39.68 -5.56
N ASP A 457 -2.87 39.16 -4.84
CA ASP A 457 -1.56 38.88 -5.45
C ASP A 457 -1.63 37.65 -6.35
N ALA A 458 -1.28 37.78 -7.64
CA ALA A 458 -1.06 36.64 -8.53
C ALA A 458 0.15 35.84 -8.03
N GLN A 459 -0.03 34.56 -7.70
CA GLN A 459 1.04 33.70 -7.22
C GLN A 459 1.66 32.91 -8.37
N ILE A 460 2.98 32.81 -8.38
CA ILE A 460 3.70 31.97 -9.33
C ILE A 460 4.59 30.99 -8.56
N THR A 461 4.67 29.74 -9.06
CA THR A 461 5.58 28.72 -8.56
C THR A 461 6.41 28.21 -9.74
N LEU A 462 7.71 28.28 -9.59
CA LEU A 462 8.69 27.72 -10.50
C LEU A 462 9.26 26.45 -9.86
N SER A 463 9.36 25.37 -10.61
CA SER A 463 10.06 24.18 -10.12
C SER A 463 10.97 23.59 -11.19
N GLY A 464 12.10 23.06 -10.74
CA GLY A 464 13.01 22.24 -11.52
C GLY A 464 13.31 20.97 -10.79
N ASP A 465 13.39 19.85 -11.51
CA ASP A 465 13.71 18.56 -10.93
C ASP A 465 14.73 17.80 -11.78
N TYR A 466 15.54 17.03 -11.08
CA TYR A 466 16.50 16.10 -11.64
C TYR A 466 16.34 14.77 -10.94
N ALA A 467 16.07 13.70 -11.70
CA ALA A 467 16.04 12.35 -11.18
C ALA A 467 17.00 11.44 -11.95
N ARG A 468 17.69 10.56 -11.23
CA ARG A 468 18.46 9.47 -11.79
C ARG A 468 18.06 8.18 -11.13
N SER A 469 17.46 7.30 -11.90
CA SER A 469 17.04 5.96 -11.46
C SER A 469 17.88 4.90 -12.15
N SER A 470 18.34 3.92 -11.37
CA SER A 470 19.03 2.73 -11.89
C SER A 470 18.31 1.49 -11.39
N SER A 471 18.22 0.48 -12.23
CA SER A 471 17.69 -0.83 -11.86
C SER A 471 18.51 -1.92 -12.50
N SER A 472 18.91 -2.89 -11.69
CA SER A 472 19.59 -4.10 -12.14
C SER A 472 18.88 -5.34 -11.63
N GLY A 473 18.73 -6.34 -12.51
CA GLY A 473 18.17 -7.63 -12.17
C GLY A 473 19.09 -8.76 -12.60
N SER A 474 19.35 -9.72 -11.73
CA SER A 474 20.21 -10.86 -12.01
C SER A 474 19.62 -12.16 -11.49
N LEU A 475 19.95 -13.28 -12.15
CA LEU A 475 19.64 -14.65 -11.78
C LEU A 475 20.95 -15.35 -11.38
N PRO A 476 21.34 -15.32 -10.09
CA PRO A 476 22.57 -15.98 -9.65
C PRO A 476 22.53 -17.49 -9.92
N GLY A 477 23.52 -18.02 -10.59
CA GLY A 477 23.64 -19.43 -10.95
C GLY A 477 23.22 -19.80 -12.37
N LEU A 478 22.64 -18.86 -13.13
CA LEU A 478 22.41 -19.00 -14.57
C LEU A 478 23.32 -18.01 -15.31
N GLN A 479 23.88 -18.41 -16.44
CA GLN A 479 24.67 -17.54 -17.32
C GLN A 479 23.81 -16.47 -18.04
N GLN A 480 22.66 -16.13 -17.52
CA GLN A 480 21.75 -15.15 -18.12
C GLN A 480 22.15 -13.72 -17.75
N SER A 481 22.13 -12.89 -18.79
CA SER A 481 22.50 -11.49 -18.78
C SER A 481 21.77 -10.70 -17.68
N THR A 482 22.56 -10.01 -16.88
CA THR A 482 22.07 -8.92 -16.04
C THR A 482 21.51 -7.83 -16.95
N LEU A 483 20.26 -7.49 -16.80
CA LEU A 483 19.71 -6.33 -17.49
C LEU A 483 19.85 -5.11 -16.58
N ASP A 484 20.76 -4.22 -16.93
CA ASP A 484 21.02 -2.98 -16.22
C ASP A 484 20.46 -1.81 -17.03
N LEU A 485 19.65 -0.99 -16.40
CA LEU A 485 19.09 0.21 -17.01
C LEU A 485 19.31 1.41 -16.10
N THR A 486 19.73 2.51 -16.68
CA THR A 486 19.79 3.80 -16.00
C THR A 486 18.95 4.81 -16.77
N ARG A 487 18.06 5.48 -16.05
CA ARG A 487 17.21 6.55 -16.57
C ARG A 487 17.56 7.85 -15.90
N THR A 488 17.70 8.90 -16.70
CA THR A 488 17.83 10.27 -16.22
C THR A 488 16.60 11.06 -16.66
N THR A 489 16.01 11.79 -15.73
CA THR A 489 14.89 12.70 -16.00
C THR A 489 15.27 14.11 -15.56
N LYS A 490 15.06 15.10 -16.42
CA LYS A 490 15.23 16.52 -16.12
C LYS A 490 13.89 17.19 -16.37
N GLY A 491 13.34 17.81 -15.35
CA GLY A 491 12.02 18.43 -15.43
C GLY A 491 12.05 19.92 -15.09
N ALA A 492 11.15 20.67 -15.68
CA ALA A 492 10.84 22.04 -15.29
C ALA A 492 9.34 22.27 -15.38
N SER A 493 8.78 23.03 -14.44
CA SER A 493 7.38 23.42 -14.49
C SER A 493 7.13 24.82 -13.95
N VAL A 494 6.07 25.42 -14.47
CA VAL A 494 5.56 26.73 -14.04
C VAL A 494 4.09 26.54 -13.67
N ASN A 495 3.72 27.01 -12.48
CA ASN A 495 2.33 27.07 -12.04
C ASN A 495 1.99 28.51 -11.68
N ALA A 496 0.84 29.01 -12.15
CA ALA A 496 0.30 30.32 -11.82
C ALA A 496 -1.08 30.18 -11.19
N ASP A 497 -1.35 30.96 -10.15
CA ASP A 497 -2.67 31.13 -9.54
C ASP A 497 -3.08 32.58 -9.59
N LEU A 498 -4.21 32.87 -10.22
CA LEU A 498 -4.71 34.20 -10.55
C LEU A 498 -6.04 34.44 -9.82
N PRO A 499 -6.07 35.26 -8.76
CA PRO A 499 -7.30 35.68 -8.11
C PRO A 499 -8.04 36.68 -9.02
N ILE A 500 -9.22 36.28 -9.52
CA ILE A 500 -10.04 37.06 -10.47
C ILE A 500 -11.03 37.98 -9.72
N ALA A 501 -11.73 37.39 -8.71
CA ALA A 501 -12.69 38.10 -7.87
C ALA A 501 -12.42 37.88 -6.40
N SER A 502 -12.64 38.88 -5.58
CA SER A 502 -12.47 38.83 -4.13
C SER A 502 -13.48 39.71 -3.42
N ALA A 503 -14.42 39.07 -2.72
CA ALA A 503 -15.39 39.79 -1.89
C ALA A 503 -14.73 40.53 -0.71
N ASN A 504 -13.54 40.08 -0.27
CA ASN A 504 -12.80 40.75 0.83
C ASN A 504 -12.06 42.02 0.35
N GLN A 505 -11.93 42.22 -0.95
CA GLN A 505 -11.27 43.39 -1.55
C GLN A 505 -12.24 44.22 -2.41
N ASP A 506 -13.53 43.96 -2.34
CA ASP A 506 -14.61 44.60 -3.11
C ASP A 506 -14.40 44.55 -4.65
N VAL A 507 -13.63 43.57 -5.12
CA VAL A 507 -13.41 43.36 -6.56
C VAL A 507 -14.36 42.26 -7.05
N LEU A 508 -15.29 42.65 -7.95
CA LEU A 508 -16.35 41.76 -8.42
C LEU A 508 -17.02 40.99 -7.26
N ALA A 509 -17.31 41.71 -6.18
CA ALA A 509 -17.75 41.14 -4.90
C ALA A 509 -19.01 40.26 -5.04
N PHE A 510 -19.85 40.51 -6.04
CA PHE A 510 -21.04 39.70 -6.34
C PHE A 510 -20.72 38.27 -6.79
N LEU A 511 -19.52 38.03 -7.32
CA LEU A 511 -19.03 36.69 -7.65
C LEU A 511 -18.44 35.95 -6.45
N GLY A 512 -18.26 36.63 -5.30
CA GLY A 512 -17.59 36.04 -4.16
C GLY A 512 -16.08 35.94 -4.33
N GLN A 513 -15.52 34.74 -4.17
CA GLN A 513 -14.08 34.47 -4.42
C GLN A 513 -13.93 33.56 -5.64
N LEU A 514 -13.16 34.01 -6.62
CA LEU A 514 -12.90 33.27 -7.85
C LEU A 514 -11.41 33.32 -8.17
N SER A 515 -10.78 32.15 -8.33
CA SER A 515 -9.41 32.03 -8.81
C SER A 515 -9.31 31.04 -9.97
N VAL A 516 -8.37 31.27 -10.86
CA VAL A 516 -8.00 30.39 -11.97
C VAL A 516 -6.53 30.00 -11.77
N ASN A 517 -6.25 28.73 -11.90
CA ASN A 517 -4.90 28.20 -11.82
C ASN A 517 -4.51 27.46 -13.09
N GLY A 518 -3.24 27.53 -13.45
CA GLY A 518 -2.67 26.81 -14.58
C GLY A 518 -1.24 26.39 -14.32
N MET A 519 -0.91 25.15 -14.69
CA MET A 519 0.43 24.60 -14.62
C MET A 519 0.78 23.94 -15.96
N ILE A 520 2.00 24.15 -16.40
CA ILE A 520 2.64 23.42 -17.48
C ILE A 520 3.99 22.93 -17.02
N GLY A 521 4.30 21.67 -17.32
CA GLY A 521 5.55 21.03 -17.03
C GLY A 521 6.08 20.25 -18.22
N VAL A 522 7.40 20.21 -18.35
CA VAL A 522 8.09 19.46 -19.39
C VAL A 522 9.17 18.65 -18.70
N SER A 523 9.27 17.39 -19.02
CA SER A 523 10.31 16.47 -18.54
C SER A 523 11.00 15.80 -19.72
N ASP A 524 12.33 15.86 -19.77
CA ASP A 524 13.16 15.13 -20.70
C ASP A 524 13.64 13.84 -20.03
N VAL A 525 13.25 12.71 -20.59
CA VAL A 525 13.49 11.37 -20.06
C VAL A 525 14.42 10.63 -21.03
N SER A 526 15.55 10.17 -20.56
CA SER A 526 16.65 9.63 -21.41
C SER A 526 16.23 8.52 -22.38
N ASP A 527 15.24 7.70 -22.02
CA ASP A 527 14.76 6.55 -22.78
C ASP A 527 13.40 6.77 -23.46
N TYR A 528 12.71 7.89 -23.15
CA TYR A 528 11.38 8.19 -23.71
C TYR A 528 11.29 9.59 -24.33
N GLY A 529 12.36 10.39 -24.26
CA GLY A 529 12.36 11.74 -24.77
C GLY A 529 11.47 12.69 -23.95
N ARG A 530 10.86 13.64 -24.64
CA ARG A 530 10.12 14.74 -24.04
C ARG A 530 8.70 14.33 -23.67
N LEU A 531 8.37 14.43 -22.40
CA LEU A 531 7.04 14.22 -21.83
C LEU A 531 6.48 15.56 -21.32
N VAL A 532 5.18 15.77 -21.51
CA VAL A 532 4.50 17.01 -21.14
C VAL A 532 3.41 16.72 -20.12
N SER A 533 3.29 17.60 -19.14
CA SER A 533 2.19 17.60 -18.18
C SER A 533 1.54 18.97 -18.11
N SER A 534 0.23 19.02 -17.95
CA SER A 534 -0.52 20.25 -17.75
C SER A 534 -1.64 20.04 -16.73
N ASN A 535 -1.90 21.08 -15.95
CA ASN A 535 -3.06 21.16 -15.09
C ASN A 535 -3.66 22.54 -15.21
N TYR A 536 -4.98 22.64 -15.34
CA TYR A 536 -5.69 23.90 -15.30
C TYR A 536 -6.99 23.72 -14.54
N GLY A 537 -7.35 24.75 -13.77
CA GLY A 537 -8.49 24.65 -12.89
C GLY A 537 -9.08 26.01 -12.52
N LEU A 538 -10.28 25.91 -11.98
CA LEU A 538 -11.08 27.00 -11.46
C LEU A 538 -11.51 26.67 -10.05
N THR A 539 -11.33 27.59 -9.12
CA THR A 539 -11.88 27.51 -7.76
C THR A 539 -12.81 28.71 -7.56
N TRP A 540 -14.09 28.43 -7.26
CA TRP A 540 -15.11 29.44 -7.12
C TRP A 540 -15.89 29.25 -5.82
N SER A 541 -15.91 30.27 -4.98
CA SER A 541 -16.70 30.34 -3.75
C SER A 541 -17.68 31.52 -3.83
N PRO A 542 -18.88 31.34 -4.43
CA PRO A 542 -19.86 32.41 -4.59
C PRO A 542 -20.33 32.97 -3.25
N VAL A 543 -20.43 32.08 -2.25
CA VAL A 543 -20.72 32.45 -0.86
C VAL A 543 -19.83 31.59 0.06
N ARG A 544 -19.53 32.09 1.27
CA ARG A 544 -18.59 31.40 2.19
C ARG A 544 -18.84 29.92 2.43
N PRO A 545 -20.10 29.42 2.57
CA PRO A 545 -20.32 28.00 2.82
C PRO A 545 -20.21 27.09 1.60
N ILE A 546 -20.13 27.64 0.39
CA ILE A 546 -20.13 26.88 -0.87
C ILE A 546 -18.80 27.10 -1.61
N GLN A 547 -18.17 26.02 -2.03
CA GLN A 547 -16.99 26.01 -2.87
C GLN A 547 -17.18 25.06 -4.06
N LEU A 548 -16.89 25.52 -5.23
CA LEU A 548 -16.92 24.78 -6.50
C LEU A 548 -15.50 24.69 -7.03
N ILE A 549 -15.13 23.52 -7.54
CA ILE A 549 -13.82 23.28 -8.17
C ILE A 549 -14.07 22.56 -9.49
N ALA A 550 -13.42 23.04 -10.53
CA ALA A 550 -13.30 22.34 -11.80
C ALA A 550 -11.83 22.26 -12.20
N SER A 551 -11.33 21.09 -12.54
CA SER A 551 -9.93 20.93 -12.97
C SER A 551 -9.76 19.85 -14.02
N VAL A 552 -8.76 20.04 -14.87
CA VAL A 552 -8.28 19.05 -15.84
C VAL A 552 -6.79 18.88 -15.62
N ASN A 553 -6.37 17.63 -15.41
CA ASN A 553 -4.98 17.23 -15.31
C ASN A 553 -4.66 16.28 -16.47
N ASP A 554 -3.64 16.58 -17.26
CA ASP A 554 -3.10 15.74 -18.35
C ASP A 554 -1.61 15.50 -18.06
N ALA A 555 -1.20 14.24 -17.91
CA ALA A 555 0.17 13.89 -17.59
C ALA A 555 0.63 12.67 -18.38
N GLN A 556 1.87 12.71 -18.84
CA GLN A 556 2.56 11.56 -19.42
C GLN A 556 3.59 11.04 -18.42
N THR A 557 3.62 9.73 -18.23
CA THR A 557 4.50 9.08 -17.26
C THR A 557 5.19 7.87 -17.90
N PRO A 558 6.54 7.75 -17.83
CA PRO A 558 7.22 6.58 -18.33
C PRO A 558 6.93 5.37 -17.44
N PRO A 559 6.99 4.12 -17.96
CA PRO A 559 6.87 2.91 -17.16
C PRO A 559 7.93 2.90 -16.04
N ALA A 560 7.60 2.30 -14.90
CA ALA A 560 8.59 2.13 -13.83
C ALA A 560 9.78 1.31 -14.34
N ILE A 561 11.00 1.75 -14.01
CA ILE A 561 12.24 1.15 -14.52
C ILE A 561 12.34 -0.36 -14.20
N ALA A 562 11.82 -0.79 -13.05
CA ALA A 562 11.76 -2.19 -12.66
C ALA A 562 10.89 -3.05 -13.60
N LEU A 563 9.83 -2.49 -14.19
CA LEU A 563 8.98 -3.20 -15.15
C LEU A 563 9.67 -3.45 -16.49
N LEU A 564 10.77 -2.72 -16.74
CA LEU A 564 11.61 -2.93 -17.94
C LEU A 564 12.74 -3.94 -17.66
N THR A 565 13.24 -4.02 -16.44
CA THR A 565 14.50 -4.69 -16.08
C THR A 565 14.32 -5.95 -15.21
N ASN A 566 13.10 -6.28 -14.78
CA ASN A 566 12.91 -7.51 -14.02
C ASN A 566 13.43 -8.71 -14.78
N PRO A 567 14.21 -9.61 -14.14
CA PRO A 567 14.74 -10.80 -14.82
C PRO A 567 13.63 -11.66 -15.40
N THR A 568 13.84 -12.15 -16.63
CA THR A 568 12.88 -13.09 -17.25
C THR A 568 13.01 -14.45 -16.59
N VAL A 569 11.89 -14.95 -16.10
CA VAL A 569 11.76 -16.21 -15.38
C VAL A 569 10.79 -17.10 -16.12
N THR A 570 11.26 -18.27 -16.47
CA THR A 570 10.42 -19.32 -17.05
C THR A 570 10.15 -20.38 -15.99
N THR A 571 8.88 -20.63 -15.68
CA THR A 571 8.48 -21.63 -14.69
C THR A 571 7.59 -22.69 -15.35
N PRO A 572 8.10 -23.90 -15.55
CA PRO A 572 7.30 -25.00 -16.13
C PRO A 572 6.29 -25.52 -15.11
N ASN A 573 5.29 -26.25 -15.62
CA ASN A 573 4.29 -26.96 -14.83
C ASN A 573 3.55 -26.08 -13.81
N THR A 574 3.33 -24.79 -14.14
CA THR A 574 2.59 -23.87 -13.30
C THR A 574 1.09 -24.12 -13.48
N PRO A 575 0.32 -24.38 -12.41
CA PRO A 575 -1.13 -24.48 -12.49
C PRO A 575 -1.72 -23.13 -12.94
N PHE A 576 -2.46 -23.15 -14.03
CA PHE A 576 -3.06 -21.98 -14.65
C PHE A 576 -4.54 -22.25 -14.96
N PHE A 577 -5.41 -21.31 -14.67
CA PHE A 577 -6.81 -21.43 -15.03
C PHE A 577 -7.03 -20.86 -16.43
N ASP A 578 -7.39 -21.71 -17.36
CA ASP A 578 -7.73 -21.32 -18.73
C ASP A 578 -9.21 -20.93 -18.81
N PHE A 579 -9.47 -19.63 -18.83
CA PHE A 579 -10.83 -19.09 -18.90
C PHE A 579 -11.54 -19.43 -20.23
N THR A 580 -10.79 -19.74 -21.28
CA THR A 580 -11.36 -20.13 -22.59
C THR A 580 -11.98 -21.53 -22.53
N THR A 581 -11.36 -22.44 -21.80
CA THR A 581 -11.85 -23.83 -21.67
C THR A 581 -12.55 -24.07 -20.32
N GLY A 582 -12.41 -23.14 -19.36
CA GLY A 582 -12.97 -23.28 -18.02
C GLY A 582 -12.25 -24.34 -17.16
N THR A 583 -11.05 -24.76 -17.55
CA THR A 583 -10.29 -25.84 -16.91
C THR A 583 -8.95 -25.34 -16.32
N SER A 584 -8.47 -26.06 -15.32
CA SER A 584 -7.11 -25.86 -14.81
C SER A 584 -6.12 -26.69 -15.63
N VAL A 585 -5.09 -26.05 -16.15
CA VAL A 585 -4.05 -26.68 -16.97
C VAL A 585 -2.67 -26.39 -16.37
N LEU A 586 -1.68 -27.21 -16.71
CA LEU A 586 -0.28 -26.99 -16.36
C LEU A 586 0.42 -26.31 -17.54
N VAL A 587 0.87 -25.09 -17.33
CA VAL A 587 1.55 -24.32 -18.39
C VAL A 587 2.96 -23.94 -17.99
N THR A 588 3.78 -23.61 -18.98
CA THR A 588 5.03 -22.88 -18.76
C THR A 588 4.72 -21.40 -18.69
N THR A 589 4.92 -20.77 -17.53
CA THR A 589 4.76 -19.34 -17.38
C THR A 589 6.07 -18.60 -17.61
N ILE A 590 6.01 -17.45 -18.28
CA ILE A 590 7.12 -16.53 -18.50
C ILE A 590 6.76 -15.22 -17.77
N ALA A 591 7.57 -14.82 -16.81
CA ALA A 591 7.44 -13.56 -16.08
C ALA A 591 8.73 -12.75 -16.23
N GLY A 592 8.68 -11.44 -16.02
CA GLY A 592 9.87 -10.60 -16.13
C GLY A 592 9.56 -9.17 -16.53
N GLY A 593 10.57 -8.45 -16.97
CA GLY A 593 10.44 -7.11 -17.52
C GLY A 593 10.08 -7.13 -19.02
N ASN A 594 9.59 -5.98 -19.50
CA ASN A 594 9.33 -5.75 -20.91
C ASN A 594 9.87 -4.37 -21.31
N THR A 595 10.93 -4.36 -22.10
CA THR A 595 11.59 -3.13 -22.57
C THR A 595 10.82 -2.36 -23.64
N THR A 596 9.76 -2.95 -24.21
CA THR A 596 8.95 -2.34 -25.29
C THR A 596 7.77 -1.50 -24.76
N LEU A 597 7.64 -1.37 -23.45
CA LEU A 597 6.53 -0.61 -22.86
C LEU A 597 6.60 0.87 -23.26
N ALA A 598 5.46 1.41 -23.69
CA ALA A 598 5.29 2.82 -24.03
C ALA A 598 4.88 3.65 -22.78
N PRO A 599 5.12 4.97 -22.79
CA PRO A 599 4.66 5.86 -21.74
C PRO A 599 3.12 5.88 -21.62
N GLU A 600 2.65 5.88 -20.36
CA GLU A 600 1.24 6.05 -20.05
C GLU A 600 0.85 7.53 -20.19
N ARG A 601 -0.32 7.79 -20.78
CA ARG A 601 -0.95 9.11 -20.77
C ARG A 601 -2.21 9.08 -19.93
N ARG A 602 -2.27 9.91 -18.91
CA ARG A 602 -3.40 10.00 -17.99
C ARG A 602 -4.04 11.37 -18.04
N ARG A 603 -5.35 11.42 -18.32
CA ARG A 603 -6.17 12.62 -18.24
C ARG A 603 -7.26 12.44 -17.19
N ILE A 604 -7.32 13.36 -16.23
CA ILE A 604 -8.32 13.37 -15.17
C ILE A 604 -9.10 14.67 -15.25
N VAL A 605 -10.42 14.58 -15.37
CA VAL A 605 -11.36 15.71 -15.27
C VAL A 605 -12.06 15.58 -13.92
N THR A 606 -12.02 16.63 -13.12
CA THR A 606 -12.66 16.68 -11.81
C THR A 606 -13.63 17.85 -11.75
N LEU A 607 -14.86 17.57 -11.30
CA LEU A 607 -15.85 18.58 -10.92
C LEU A 607 -16.23 18.33 -9.46
N GLY A 608 -16.05 19.31 -8.60
CA GLY A 608 -16.27 19.19 -7.17
C GLY A 608 -17.15 20.28 -6.61
N VAL A 609 -17.99 19.93 -5.65
CA VAL A 609 -18.73 20.88 -4.82
C VAL A 609 -18.51 20.53 -3.35
N ALA A 610 -18.25 21.54 -2.53
CA ALA A 610 -18.16 21.41 -1.11
C ALA A 610 -19.10 22.42 -0.44
N VAL A 611 -19.85 21.95 0.54
CA VAL A 611 -20.80 22.77 1.30
C VAL A 611 -20.53 22.60 2.78
N SER A 612 -20.37 23.72 3.50
CA SER A 612 -20.17 23.79 4.95
C SER A 612 -21.31 24.60 5.61
N PRO A 613 -22.51 23.99 5.79
CA PRO A 613 -23.73 24.74 6.08
C PRO A 613 -23.78 25.31 7.52
N ILE A 614 -23.04 24.71 8.47
CA ILE A 614 -23.13 25.06 9.90
C ILE A 614 -21.72 25.31 10.45
N LYS A 615 -21.32 26.57 10.57
CA LYS A 615 -19.99 26.96 11.11
C LYS A 615 -19.69 26.39 12.51
N ALA A 616 -20.71 26.33 13.38
CA ALA A 616 -20.53 25.92 14.79
C ALA A 616 -20.34 24.41 14.99
N LYS A 617 -20.52 23.57 13.95
CA LYS A 617 -20.51 22.11 14.04
C LYS A 617 -19.57 21.43 13.05
N ASP A 618 -18.64 22.11 12.43
CA ASP A 618 -17.72 21.58 11.42
C ASP A 618 -18.37 20.49 10.52
N LEU A 619 -19.62 20.77 10.09
CA LEU A 619 -20.34 19.92 9.15
C LEU A 619 -19.92 20.26 7.72
N ARG A 620 -19.43 19.28 7.00
CA ARG A 620 -19.04 19.44 5.59
C ARG A 620 -19.58 18.30 4.73
N LEU A 621 -20.14 18.66 3.60
CA LEU A 621 -20.55 17.75 2.54
C LEU A 621 -19.73 18.07 1.30
N THR A 622 -19.11 17.07 0.68
CA THR A 622 -18.44 17.20 -0.61
C THR A 622 -19.00 16.19 -1.60
N ALA A 623 -19.19 16.61 -2.86
CA ALA A 623 -19.53 15.71 -3.94
C ALA A 623 -18.58 15.97 -5.12
N ASN A 624 -17.93 14.92 -5.61
CA ASN A 624 -16.94 14.98 -6.69
C ASN A 624 -17.34 14.04 -7.82
N TYR A 625 -17.34 14.55 -9.04
CA TYR A 625 -17.36 13.74 -10.25
C TYR A 625 -15.94 13.68 -10.81
N LEU A 626 -15.45 12.47 -11.06
CA LEU A 626 -14.14 12.22 -11.64
C LEU A 626 -14.31 11.40 -12.92
N GLU A 627 -13.70 11.87 -13.99
CA GLU A 627 -13.52 11.09 -15.22
C GLU A 627 -12.01 10.90 -15.45
N THR A 628 -11.56 9.66 -15.42
CA THR A 628 -10.18 9.26 -15.67
C THR A 628 -10.10 8.55 -17.03
N ARG A 629 -9.19 9.00 -17.88
CA ARG A 629 -8.84 8.33 -19.13
C ARG A 629 -7.35 8.04 -19.12
N ILE A 630 -7.01 6.78 -19.35
CA ILE A 630 -5.62 6.32 -19.40
C ILE A 630 -5.37 5.72 -20.77
N GLY A 631 -4.38 6.21 -21.48
CA GLY A 631 -3.88 5.61 -22.72
C GLY A 631 -2.55 4.92 -22.48
N ASN A 632 -2.27 3.82 -23.16
CA ASN A 632 -1.09 2.99 -23.01
C ASN A 632 -0.85 2.54 -21.57
N GLN A 633 -1.91 2.20 -20.86
CA GLN A 633 -1.80 1.75 -19.47
C GLN A 633 -0.92 0.51 -19.36
N THR A 634 0.09 0.54 -18.50
CA THR A 634 0.89 -0.62 -18.21
C THR A 634 0.14 -1.58 -17.28
N ALA A 635 -0.06 -2.82 -17.72
CA ALA A 635 -0.71 -3.88 -16.95
C ALA A 635 0.16 -5.13 -16.89
N THR A 636 0.13 -5.80 -15.74
CA THR A 636 0.79 -7.10 -15.54
C THR A 636 -0.24 -8.20 -15.79
N LEU A 637 0.11 -9.18 -16.62
CA LEU A 637 -0.74 -10.32 -16.93
C LEU A 637 -0.69 -11.33 -15.76
N GLY A 638 -1.49 -11.13 -14.71
CA GLY A 638 -1.54 -12.06 -13.57
C GLY A 638 -2.49 -13.26 -13.75
N SER A 639 -3.60 -13.05 -14.44
CA SER A 639 -4.54 -14.09 -14.89
C SER A 639 -5.23 -13.56 -16.14
N ALA A 640 -5.33 -14.37 -17.17
CA ALA A 640 -5.91 -13.95 -18.43
C ALA A 640 -7.33 -14.49 -18.59
N THR A 641 -8.29 -13.58 -18.77
CA THR A 641 -9.63 -13.91 -19.25
C THR A 641 -9.57 -14.31 -20.72
N ALA A 642 -10.62 -14.90 -21.27
CA ALA A 642 -10.69 -15.25 -22.68
C ALA A 642 -10.48 -14.03 -23.59
N ALA A 643 -11.08 -12.89 -23.26
CA ALA A 643 -10.88 -11.63 -23.98
C ALA A 643 -9.41 -11.19 -24.00
N PHE A 644 -8.71 -11.38 -22.86
CA PHE A 644 -7.31 -11.02 -22.75
C PHE A 644 -6.41 -11.96 -23.55
N GLN A 645 -6.67 -13.27 -23.50
CA GLN A 645 -5.97 -14.27 -24.32
C GLN A 645 -6.16 -13.99 -25.83
N SER A 646 -7.38 -13.61 -26.23
CA SER A 646 -7.66 -13.27 -27.62
C SER A 646 -6.95 -11.97 -28.07
N ALA A 647 -6.86 -10.96 -27.17
CA ALA A 647 -6.21 -9.70 -27.48
C ALA A 647 -4.68 -9.81 -27.58
N PHE A 648 -4.08 -10.73 -26.81
CA PHE A 648 -2.64 -10.98 -26.72
C PHE A 648 -2.31 -12.44 -27.05
N ALA A 649 -2.80 -12.92 -28.23
CA ALA A 649 -2.68 -14.33 -28.63
C ALA A 649 -1.23 -14.83 -28.62
N ASP A 650 -0.26 -13.98 -28.96
CA ASP A 650 1.17 -14.32 -28.95
C ASP A 650 1.71 -14.61 -27.56
N ALA A 651 1.06 -14.08 -26.52
CA ALA A 651 1.43 -14.34 -25.12
C ALA A 651 0.87 -15.68 -24.59
N PHE A 652 -0.09 -16.30 -25.30
CA PHE A 652 -0.76 -17.51 -24.85
C PHE A 652 -0.70 -18.58 -25.94
N GLN A 653 0.30 -19.47 -25.84
CA GLN A 653 0.51 -20.50 -26.83
C GLN A 653 -0.31 -21.75 -26.52
N ARG A 654 -0.96 -22.28 -27.56
CA ARG A 654 -1.72 -23.51 -27.50
C ARG A 654 -1.12 -24.59 -28.41
N ASN A 655 -1.23 -25.85 -28.01
CA ASN A 655 -0.86 -26.98 -28.85
C ASN A 655 -1.91 -27.26 -29.94
N ALA A 656 -1.65 -28.22 -30.80
CA ALA A 656 -2.56 -28.61 -31.89
C ALA A 656 -3.94 -29.10 -31.40
N ALA A 657 -4.03 -29.58 -30.15
CA ALA A 657 -5.29 -29.97 -29.49
C ALA A 657 -6.03 -28.79 -28.84
N GLY A 658 -5.56 -27.56 -29.02
CA GLY A 658 -6.16 -26.35 -28.43
C GLY A 658 -5.87 -26.13 -26.93
N GLN A 659 -5.06 -26.99 -26.30
CA GLN A 659 -4.73 -26.86 -24.88
C GLN A 659 -3.65 -25.77 -24.69
N LEU A 660 -3.83 -24.94 -23.66
CA LEU A 660 -2.85 -23.91 -23.30
C LEU A 660 -1.58 -24.55 -22.74
N VAL A 661 -0.42 -24.27 -23.34
CA VAL A 661 0.88 -24.84 -22.95
C VAL A 661 1.87 -23.79 -22.43
N SER A 662 1.71 -22.53 -22.82
CA SER A 662 2.57 -21.44 -22.35
C SER A 662 1.77 -20.15 -22.14
N ALA A 663 2.16 -19.38 -21.13
CA ALA A 663 1.61 -18.06 -20.83
C ALA A 663 2.72 -17.06 -20.52
N ASP A 664 2.91 -16.07 -21.39
CA ASP A 664 3.79 -14.92 -21.16
C ASP A 664 3.05 -13.87 -20.34
N LEU A 665 3.43 -13.73 -19.08
CA LEU A 665 2.80 -12.86 -18.10
C LEU A 665 3.59 -11.55 -17.89
N ARG A 666 4.55 -11.25 -18.78
CA ARG A 666 5.28 -9.98 -18.73
C ARG A 666 4.32 -8.80 -18.94
N PRO A 667 4.64 -7.62 -18.37
CA PRO A 667 3.77 -6.45 -18.50
C PRO A 667 3.60 -6.03 -19.96
N VAL A 668 2.39 -5.57 -20.29
CA VAL A 668 1.99 -5.06 -21.61
C VAL A 668 1.34 -3.69 -21.49
N ASN A 669 1.24 -2.94 -22.59
CA ASN A 669 0.42 -1.75 -22.65
C ASN A 669 -0.99 -2.11 -23.10
N ILE A 670 -1.99 -1.64 -22.35
CA ILE A 670 -3.41 -1.66 -22.70
C ILE A 670 -3.76 -0.35 -23.42
N ALA A 671 -4.48 -0.42 -24.52
CA ALA A 671 -4.71 0.73 -25.37
C ALA A 671 -5.42 1.88 -24.66
N ARG A 672 -6.49 1.61 -23.89
CA ARG A 672 -7.25 2.65 -23.18
C ARG A 672 -8.06 2.10 -22.02
N GLU A 673 -8.07 2.85 -20.91
CA GLU A 673 -9.05 2.70 -19.82
C GLU A 673 -9.80 4.02 -19.66
N ARG A 674 -11.12 3.93 -19.36
CA ARG A 674 -11.95 5.07 -19.01
C ARG A 674 -12.80 4.73 -17.81
N GLU A 675 -12.58 5.44 -16.70
CA GLU A 675 -13.40 5.33 -15.49
C GLU A 675 -14.16 6.63 -15.25
N LYS A 676 -15.45 6.53 -14.93
CA LYS A 676 -16.26 7.64 -14.42
C LYS A 676 -16.79 7.26 -13.05
N LYS A 677 -16.57 8.12 -12.08
CA LYS A 677 -17.05 7.89 -10.72
C LYS A 677 -17.56 9.16 -10.07
N MET A 678 -18.50 8.97 -9.17
CA MET A 678 -19.00 9.99 -8.26
C MET A 678 -18.62 9.61 -6.83
N GLN A 679 -18.06 10.55 -6.10
CA GLN A 679 -17.69 10.37 -4.71
C GLN A 679 -18.39 11.42 -3.85
N VAL A 680 -19.12 10.98 -2.82
CA VAL A 680 -19.77 11.85 -1.86
C VAL A 680 -19.19 11.59 -0.48
N THR A 681 -18.73 12.66 0.17
CA THR A 681 -18.17 12.60 1.52
C THR A 681 -18.95 13.49 2.46
N LEU A 682 -19.41 12.92 3.55
CA LEU A 682 -19.97 13.62 4.69
C LEU A 682 -18.96 13.59 5.83
N SER A 683 -18.66 14.74 6.43
CA SER A 683 -17.85 14.83 7.65
C SER A 683 -18.50 15.74 8.66
N LEU A 684 -18.47 15.32 9.93
CA LEU A 684 -19.01 16.07 11.06
C LEU A 684 -18.06 15.94 12.25
N SER A 685 -17.63 17.05 12.81
CA SER A 685 -16.92 17.10 14.08
C SER A 685 -17.67 18.05 15.02
N THR A 686 -18.11 17.55 16.17
CA THR A 686 -18.88 18.37 17.10
C THR A 686 -18.59 17.97 18.55
N PRO A 687 -18.39 18.97 19.45
CA PRO A 687 -18.34 18.70 20.88
C PRO A 687 -19.73 18.39 21.43
N ILE A 688 -19.78 17.42 22.38
CA ILE A 688 -21.00 17.05 23.09
C ILE A 688 -21.04 17.74 24.44
N GLY A 689 -22.24 18.09 24.88
CA GLY A 689 -22.52 18.70 26.19
C GLY A 689 -22.47 20.24 26.17
N ARG A 690 -22.92 20.83 27.29
CA ARG A 690 -22.94 22.27 27.44
C ARG A 690 -21.54 22.86 27.53
N THR A 691 -21.37 24.06 26.98
CA THR A 691 -20.12 24.83 27.14
C THR A 691 -19.91 25.08 28.63
N PRO A 692 -18.79 24.69 29.25
CA PRO A 692 -18.49 25.09 30.61
C PRO A 692 -18.54 26.61 30.70
N ARG A 693 -19.36 27.15 31.62
CA ARG A 693 -19.36 28.60 31.86
C ARG A 693 -17.99 28.96 32.43
N PRO A 694 -17.28 29.95 31.90
CA PRO A 694 -16.04 30.40 32.51
C PRO A 694 -16.32 30.69 33.98
N PRO A 695 -15.46 30.34 34.92
CA PRO A 695 -15.64 30.74 36.29
C PRO A 695 -15.77 32.27 36.33
N THR A 696 -16.87 32.76 36.82
CA THR A 696 -17.10 34.21 37.04
C THR A 696 -16.03 34.64 38.04
N PRO A 697 -15.13 35.60 37.73
CA PRO A 697 -14.20 36.11 38.73
C PRO A 697 -15.01 36.63 39.91
N PRO A 698 -14.63 36.35 41.16
CA PRO A 698 -15.28 36.98 42.30
C PRO A 698 -15.20 38.50 42.18
N ALA A 699 -16.34 39.18 42.24
CA ALA A 699 -16.40 40.61 42.18
C ALA A 699 -15.62 41.16 43.40
N GLY A 700 -14.50 41.82 43.17
CA GLY A 700 -13.84 42.62 44.19
C GLY A 700 -12.36 42.43 44.50
N THR A 701 -11.61 41.62 43.80
CA THR A 701 -10.16 41.52 44.01
C THR A 701 -9.37 41.58 42.71
N ALA A 702 -8.84 42.75 42.39
CA ALA A 702 -7.77 42.92 41.41
C ALA A 702 -6.48 42.34 42.01
N ALA A 703 -6.29 41.04 41.94
CA ALA A 703 -5.06 40.40 42.39
C ALA A 703 -4.12 40.25 41.18
N LYS A 704 -3.05 41.01 41.15
CA LYS A 704 -1.95 40.94 40.19
C LYS A 704 -1.16 39.61 40.19
N ASP A 705 -1.41 38.70 41.14
CA ASP A 705 -0.65 37.47 41.38
C ASP A 705 -1.50 36.17 41.40
N SER A 706 -2.69 36.17 40.81
CA SER A 706 -3.47 34.93 40.67
C SER A 706 -2.94 34.09 39.52
N PRO A 707 -2.62 32.80 39.73
CA PRO A 707 -2.23 31.90 38.65
C PRO A 707 -3.34 31.87 37.58
N PRO A 708 -3.00 31.78 36.29
CA PRO A 708 -4.02 31.75 35.24
C PRO A 708 -5.03 30.63 35.50
N PRO A 709 -6.33 30.84 35.26
CA PRO A 709 -7.37 29.84 35.51
C PRO A 709 -7.01 28.56 34.77
N ALA A 710 -7.16 27.42 35.47
CA ALA A 710 -6.87 26.08 34.89
C ALA A 710 -7.68 25.92 33.60
N ALA A 711 -7.02 25.47 32.56
CA ALA A 711 -7.65 25.24 31.26
C ALA A 711 -8.92 24.35 31.42
N PRO A 712 -10.04 24.72 30.82
CA PRO A 712 -11.28 23.96 30.95
C PRO A 712 -11.06 22.53 30.49
N LYS A 713 -11.63 21.56 31.22
CA LYS A 713 -11.56 20.13 30.83
C LYS A 713 -12.09 19.95 29.40
N PRO A 714 -11.38 19.20 28.55
CA PRO A 714 -11.79 18.98 27.16
C PRO A 714 -13.18 18.32 27.14
N ARG A 715 -14.06 18.87 26.32
CA ARG A 715 -15.41 18.32 26.12
C ARG A 715 -15.35 17.02 25.34
N PRO A 716 -16.24 16.05 25.61
CA PRO A 716 -16.43 14.91 24.74
C PRO A 716 -16.69 15.37 23.30
N GLN A 717 -16.06 14.73 22.34
CA GLN A 717 -16.25 15.05 20.93
C GLN A 717 -16.75 13.83 20.19
N ILE A 718 -17.64 14.04 19.23
CA ILE A 718 -18.00 13.04 18.22
C ILE A 718 -17.41 13.47 16.87
N TYR A 719 -16.86 12.50 16.20
CA TYR A 719 -16.42 12.60 14.83
C TYR A 719 -17.11 11.54 13.99
N VAL A 720 -17.71 11.95 12.87
CA VAL A 720 -18.38 11.09 11.89
C VAL A 720 -17.80 11.43 10.53
N SER A 721 -17.38 10.43 9.79
CA SER A 721 -17.04 10.61 8.39
C SER A 721 -17.52 9.40 7.57
N MET A 722 -18.15 9.67 6.43
CA MET A 722 -18.60 8.67 5.49
C MET A 722 -18.28 9.11 4.09
N THR A 723 -17.58 8.26 3.34
CA THR A 723 -17.30 8.48 1.93
C THR A 723 -17.88 7.33 1.13
N THR A 724 -18.78 7.65 0.20
CA THR A 724 -19.33 6.67 -0.75
C THR A 724 -18.88 7.01 -2.15
N THR A 725 -18.35 6.02 -2.83
CA THR A 725 -17.93 6.09 -4.23
C THR A 725 -18.84 5.22 -5.08
N TRP A 726 -19.44 5.80 -6.12
CA TRP A 726 -20.19 5.10 -7.14
C TRP A 726 -19.41 5.14 -8.44
N ARG A 727 -19.14 3.98 -9.02
CA ARG A 727 -18.61 3.86 -10.38
C ARG A 727 -19.79 3.89 -11.37
N LEU A 728 -19.79 4.90 -12.24
CA LEU A 728 -20.84 5.14 -13.21
C LEU A 728 -20.57 4.43 -14.53
N ASP A 729 -19.30 4.41 -14.95
CA ASP A 729 -18.81 3.79 -16.17
C ASP A 729 -17.35 3.35 -15.95
N ASP A 730 -16.97 2.17 -16.40
CA ASP A 730 -15.60 1.67 -16.29
C ASP A 730 -15.32 0.72 -17.47
N ARG A 731 -14.63 1.24 -18.47
CA ARG A 731 -14.40 0.55 -19.73
C ARG A 731 -12.93 0.43 -20.04
N LEU A 732 -12.55 -0.73 -20.53
CA LEU A 732 -11.19 -1.08 -20.89
C LEU A 732 -11.13 -1.56 -22.35
N SER A 733 -10.36 -0.87 -23.20
CA SER A 733 -10.02 -1.34 -24.53
C SER A 733 -8.62 -1.96 -24.49
N LEU A 734 -8.53 -3.27 -24.62
CA LEU A 734 -7.25 -4.00 -24.59
C LEU A 734 -6.36 -3.58 -25.77
N ARG A 735 -6.96 -3.50 -26.97
CA ARG A 735 -6.37 -3.00 -28.20
C ARG A 735 -7.33 -2.03 -28.85
N SER A 736 -6.83 -1.15 -29.70
CA SER A 736 -7.65 -0.11 -30.35
C SER A 736 -8.66 -0.68 -31.37
N ASP A 737 -8.40 -1.86 -31.90
CA ASP A 737 -9.20 -2.58 -32.89
C ASP A 737 -10.24 -3.55 -32.29
N LEU A 738 -10.23 -3.73 -30.95
CA LEU A 738 -11.15 -4.61 -30.24
C LEU A 738 -12.23 -3.84 -29.47
N PRO A 739 -13.42 -4.47 -29.25
CA PRO A 739 -14.46 -3.88 -28.42
C PRO A 739 -13.96 -3.56 -27.01
N ALA A 740 -14.51 -2.50 -26.42
CA ALA A 740 -14.21 -2.16 -25.03
C ALA A 740 -14.93 -3.12 -24.07
N LEU A 741 -14.20 -3.62 -23.09
CA LEU A 741 -14.70 -4.44 -22.00
C LEU A 741 -15.37 -3.56 -20.94
N ASP A 742 -16.52 -4.00 -20.41
CA ASP A 742 -17.23 -3.32 -19.31
C ASP A 742 -16.84 -3.98 -17.98
N LEU A 743 -15.95 -3.31 -17.22
CA LEU A 743 -15.42 -3.84 -15.96
C LEU A 743 -16.45 -3.83 -14.82
N LEU A 744 -17.59 -3.12 -14.98
CA LEU A 744 -18.71 -3.13 -14.05
C LEU A 744 -19.74 -4.22 -14.37
N ASP A 745 -19.63 -4.82 -15.56
CA ASP A 745 -20.58 -5.82 -16.04
C ASP A 745 -19.98 -7.22 -16.21
N GLY A 746 -18.93 -7.52 -15.46
CA GLY A 746 -18.37 -8.88 -15.34
C GLY A 746 -17.13 -9.13 -16.18
N GLU A 747 -16.67 -8.17 -16.95
CA GLU A 747 -15.34 -8.25 -17.53
C GLU A 747 -14.27 -7.92 -16.47
N THR A 748 -13.11 -8.54 -16.53
CA THR A 748 -12.05 -8.33 -15.54
C THR A 748 -10.67 -8.58 -16.14
N LEU A 749 -9.67 -7.86 -15.64
CA LEU A 749 -8.24 -8.11 -15.91
C LEU A 749 -7.66 -9.16 -14.97
N THR A 750 -8.28 -9.35 -13.81
CA THR A 750 -7.79 -10.23 -12.75
C THR A 750 -8.84 -11.31 -12.48
N GLY A 751 -8.43 -12.54 -12.30
CA GLY A 751 -9.35 -13.62 -11.92
C GLY A 751 -9.90 -13.54 -10.49
N THR A 752 -9.67 -12.44 -9.77
CA THR A 752 -9.99 -12.31 -8.33
C THR A 752 -11.32 -11.62 -8.02
N GLY A 753 -12.07 -11.22 -9.02
CA GLY A 753 -13.37 -10.54 -8.91
C GLY A 753 -13.47 -9.32 -9.83
N GLY A 754 -14.69 -8.87 -10.10
CA GLY A 754 -14.96 -7.63 -10.83
C GLY A 754 -14.80 -6.39 -9.96
N ARG A 755 -14.98 -5.20 -10.53
CA ARG A 755 -15.02 -3.93 -9.79
C ARG A 755 -16.42 -3.70 -9.22
N PRO A 756 -16.57 -3.37 -7.92
CA PRO A 756 -17.88 -3.07 -7.35
C PRO A 756 -18.40 -1.73 -7.88
N ARG A 757 -19.71 -1.66 -8.13
CA ARG A 757 -20.36 -0.41 -8.56
C ARG A 757 -20.37 0.65 -7.47
N TRP A 758 -20.32 0.24 -6.20
CA TRP A 758 -20.25 1.15 -5.08
C TRP A 758 -19.37 0.61 -3.95
N GLU A 759 -18.74 1.55 -3.26
CA GLU A 759 -17.95 1.32 -2.04
C GLU A 759 -18.21 2.45 -1.05
N THR A 760 -18.28 2.12 0.25
CA THR A 760 -18.46 3.09 1.32
C THR A 760 -17.40 2.87 2.40
N GLU A 761 -16.71 3.93 2.77
CA GLU A 761 -15.84 3.98 3.94
C GLU A 761 -16.53 4.80 5.02
N LEU A 762 -16.59 4.25 6.25
CA LEU A 762 -17.19 4.85 7.43
C LEU A 762 -16.16 4.97 8.54
N ASN A 763 -16.11 6.11 9.21
CA ASN A 763 -15.34 6.32 10.42
C ASN A 763 -16.17 7.06 11.44
N LEU A 764 -16.46 6.39 12.57
CA LEU A 764 -17.17 6.93 13.72
C LEU A 764 -16.21 6.91 14.89
N SER A 765 -16.08 7.99 15.63
CA SER A 765 -15.30 8.00 16.86
C SER A 765 -15.85 9.01 17.87
N GLY A 766 -15.66 8.71 19.14
CA GLY A 766 -16.05 9.58 20.22
C GLY A 766 -15.17 9.44 21.44
N SER A 767 -14.98 10.52 22.18
CA SER A 767 -14.29 10.56 23.47
C SER A 767 -15.28 10.60 24.62
N LEU A 768 -15.12 9.69 25.58
CA LEU A 768 -15.95 9.58 26.78
C LEU A 768 -15.03 9.52 28.01
N GLY A 769 -14.68 10.66 28.58
CA GLY A 769 -13.76 10.72 29.73
C GLY A 769 -12.41 10.05 29.43
N ALA A 770 -12.11 8.95 30.14
CA ALA A 770 -10.88 8.19 29.97
C ALA A 770 -10.84 7.34 28.69
N ALA A 771 -11.99 7.04 28.09
CA ALA A 771 -12.12 6.15 26.95
C ALA A 771 -12.34 6.93 25.65
N ASN A 772 -11.69 6.45 24.56
CA ASN A 772 -12.10 6.78 23.20
C ASN A 772 -12.59 5.48 22.54
N ILE A 773 -13.73 5.57 21.89
CA ILE A 773 -14.39 4.43 21.22
C ILE A 773 -14.60 4.83 19.76
N GLY A 774 -14.40 3.89 18.85
CA GLY A 774 -14.67 4.13 17.45
C GLY A 774 -14.98 2.88 16.67
N LEU A 775 -15.46 3.11 15.46
CA LEU A 775 -15.78 2.10 14.46
C LEU A 775 -15.28 2.58 13.11
N TYR A 776 -14.37 1.84 12.51
CA TYR A 776 -14.03 1.98 11.10
C TYR A 776 -14.78 0.92 10.30
N GLY A 777 -15.31 1.27 9.14
CA GLY A 777 -16.04 0.35 8.28
C GLY A 777 -15.69 0.54 6.81
N ARG A 778 -15.63 -0.56 6.09
CA ARG A 778 -15.58 -0.60 4.63
C ARG A 778 -16.64 -1.56 4.13
N LEU A 779 -17.53 -1.04 3.29
CA LEU A 779 -18.62 -1.78 2.67
C LEU A 779 -18.45 -1.71 1.16
N GLN A 780 -18.64 -2.83 0.48
CA GLN A 780 -18.60 -2.87 -0.98
C GLN A 780 -19.75 -3.69 -1.55
N GLY A 781 -20.24 -3.29 -2.72
CA GLY A 781 -21.26 -4.01 -3.46
C GLY A 781 -20.77 -5.35 -4.02
N PRO A 782 -21.70 -6.22 -4.45
CA PRO A 782 -21.37 -7.46 -5.12
C PRO A 782 -20.72 -7.20 -6.50
N THR A 783 -19.94 -8.20 -6.96
CA THR A 783 -19.31 -8.18 -8.28
C THR A 783 -19.56 -9.50 -9.00
N ARG A 784 -19.20 -9.56 -10.28
CA ARG A 784 -19.29 -10.78 -11.08
C ARG A 784 -18.12 -10.86 -12.06
N ILE A 785 -17.83 -12.08 -12.51
CA ILE A 785 -16.97 -12.35 -13.65
C ILE A 785 -17.85 -13.12 -14.65
N ARG A 786 -17.88 -12.67 -15.90
CA ARG A 786 -18.48 -13.38 -17.03
C ARG A 786 -17.45 -14.28 -17.68
N SER A 787 -17.87 -15.43 -18.12
CA SER A 787 -17.10 -16.37 -18.94
C SER A 787 -17.85 -16.62 -20.25
N ASP A 788 -17.12 -16.74 -21.35
CA ASP A 788 -17.72 -17.05 -22.66
C ASP A 788 -18.47 -18.38 -22.66
N LEU A 789 -18.12 -19.30 -21.77
CA LEU A 789 -18.80 -20.58 -21.57
C LEU A 789 -20.06 -20.47 -20.70
N GLY A 790 -20.44 -19.27 -20.24
CA GLY A 790 -21.63 -19.03 -19.41
C GLY A 790 -21.77 -19.89 -18.14
N ALA A 791 -21.41 -21.15 -18.18
CA ALA A 791 -21.40 -22.04 -17.02
C ALA A 791 -20.35 -21.66 -15.96
N SER A 792 -19.28 -21.00 -16.38
CA SER A 792 -18.16 -20.56 -15.54
C SER A 792 -18.33 -19.13 -15.02
N ASP A 793 -19.50 -18.50 -15.21
CA ASP A 793 -19.79 -17.21 -14.60
C ASP A 793 -19.67 -17.29 -13.08
N LEU A 794 -18.92 -16.34 -12.49
CA LEU A 794 -18.73 -16.27 -11.06
C LEU A 794 -19.44 -15.06 -10.46
N ARG A 795 -20.14 -15.27 -9.37
CA ARG A 795 -20.78 -14.21 -8.57
C ARG A 795 -20.08 -14.08 -7.23
N PHE A 796 -19.63 -12.88 -6.91
CA PHE A 796 -18.96 -12.52 -5.66
C PHE A 796 -19.94 -11.73 -4.80
N SER A 797 -20.13 -12.12 -3.56
CA SER A 797 -20.95 -11.35 -2.61
C SER A 797 -20.34 -9.96 -2.35
N GLY A 798 -21.16 -9.02 -1.91
CA GLY A 798 -20.66 -7.82 -1.25
C GLY A 798 -19.87 -8.19 0.01
N ARG A 799 -19.15 -7.22 0.58
CA ARG A 799 -18.40 -7.36 1.82
C ARG A 799 -18.71 -6.22 2.79
N THR A 800 -18.91 -6.56 4.07
CA THR A 800 -19.04 -5.63 5.18
C THR A 800 -17.91 -5.85 6.19
N TRP A 801 -16.85 -5.05 6.09
CA TRP A 801 -15.70 -5.15 6.97
C TRP A 801 -15.74 -4.04 8.01
N LEU A 802 -15.95 -4.42 9.28
CA LEU A 802 -16.06 -3.50 10.41
C LEU A 802 -14.95 -3.74 11.43
N VAL A 803 -14.39 -2.65 11.94
CA VAL A 803 -13.28 -2.61 12.90
C VAL A 803 -13.66 -1.72 14.08
N PRO A 804 -14.36 -2.23 15.09
CA PRO A 804 -14.49 -1.53 16.36
C PRO A 804 -13.13 -1.46 17.06
N TYR A 805 -12.89 -0.31 17.68
CA TYR A 805 -11.70 -0.08 18.51
C TYR A 805 -12.04 0.74 19.73
N ALA A 806 -11.29 0.51 20.79
CA ALA A 806 -11.35 1.28 22.02
C ALA A 806 -9.95 1.59 22.51
N SER A 807 -9.73 2.77 23.08
CA SER A 807 -8.51 3.13 23.77
C SER A 807 -8.82 3.74 25.13
N LEU A 808 -8.02 3.41 26.15
CA LEU A 808 -8.24 3.76 27.53
C LEU A 808 -7.01 4.48 28.10
N LYS A 809 -7.19 5.72 28.58
CA LYS A 809 -6.18 6.49 29.29
C LYS A 809 -6.10 5.98 30.74
N VAL A 810 -5.12 5.12 31.04
CA VAL A 810 -5.02 4.42 32.32
C VAL A 810 -4.81 5.38 33.48
N GLU A 811 -4.12 6.49 33.30
CA GLU A 811 -3.88 7.52 34.29
C GLU A 811 -5.17 8.19 34.83
N GLN A 812 -6.24 8.17 34.08
CA GLN A 812 -7.53 8.74 34.50
C GLN A 812 -8.30 7.81 35.45
N ILE A 813 -7.99 6.51 35.43
CA ILE A 813 -8.61 5.47 36.22
C ILE A 813 -7.73 5.10 37.41
N VAL A 814 -6.44 4.85 37.14
CA VAL A 814 -5.45 4.42 38.14
C VAL A 814 -4.53 5.59 38.46
N LYS A 815 -4.69 6.17 39.67
CA LYS A 815 -3.91 7.34 40.11
C LYS A 815 -2.55 6.92 40.69
N ARG A 816 -1.75 6.15 39.95
CA ARG A 816 -0.41 5.71 40.35
C ARG A 816 0.63 6.27 39.39
N PRO A 817 1.88 6.55 39.79
CA PRO A 817 2.91 7.12 38.94
C PRO A 817 3.19 6.28 37.68
N TRP A 818 3.16 4.96 37.77
CA TRP A 818 3.37 4.08 36.62
C TRP A 818 2.28 4.18 35.56
N ALA A 819 1.06 4.59 35.91
CA ALA A 819 -0.07 4.74 35.01
C ALA A 819 -0.05 6.06 34.19
N LYS A 820 0.84 7.02 34.58
CA LYS A 820 0.93 8.32 33.92
C LYS A 820 1.29 8.16 32.45
N ALA A 821 0.54 8.86 31.57
CA ALA A 821 0.69 8.83 30.11
C ALA A 821 0.67 7.41 29.49
N MET A 822 -0.05 6.48 30.15
CA MET A 822 -0.22 5.11 29.70
C MET A 822 -1.59 4.94 29.03
N MET A 823 -1.63 4.27 27.87
CA MET A 823 -2.83 3.98 27.10
C MET A 823 -2.88 2.50 26.77
N LEU A 824 -4.03 1.88 26.98
CA LEU A 824 -4.39 0.56 26.49
C LEU A 824 -5.27 0.72 25.24
N GLN A 825 -5.09 -0.15 24.27
CA GLN A 825 -5.87 -0.17 23.04
C GLN A 825 -6.37 -1.57 22.76
N PHE A 826 -7.63 -1.68 22.37
CA PHE A 826 -8.25 -2.92 21.93
C PHE A 826 -8.87 -2.70 20.54
N THR A 827 -8.63 -3.63 19.61
CA THR A 827 -9.14 -3.55 18.24
C THR A 827 -9.59 -4.94 17.80
N VAL A 828 -10.75 -5.02 17.17
CA VAL A 828 -11.25 -6.23 16.52
C VAL A 828 -11.40 -5.94 15.03
N GLU A 829 -10.55 -6.53 14.22
CA GLU A 829 -10.66 -6.42 12.77
C GLU A 829 -11.70 -7.41 12.25
N ASN A 830 -12.51 -6.98 11.27
CA ASN A 830 -13.57 -7.80 10.68
C ASN A 830 -14.45 -8.47 11.75
N VAL A 831 -15.06 -7.67 12.65
CA VAL A 831 -15.82 -8.17 13.80
C VAL A 831 -16.95 -9.13 13.42
N LEU A 832 -17.50 -8.96 12.21
CA LEU A 832 -18.57 -9.82 11.67
C LEU A 832 -18.02 -11.14 11.10
N ASN A 833 -16.70 -11.29 10.96
CA ASN A 833 -16.04 -12.38 10.22
C ASN A 833 -16.59 -12.55 8.80
N ASP A 834 -16.98 -11.43 8.18
CA ASP A 834 -17.55 -11.43 6.83
C ASP A 834 -16.46 -11.63 5.79
N ARG A 835 -16.69 -12.60 4.88
CA ARG A 835 -15.81 -12.95 3.78
C ARG A 835 -16.58 -12.93 2.47
N ILE A 836 -15.90 -12.63 1.38
CA ILE A 836 -16.49 -12.71 0.05
C ILE A 836 -16.80 -14.17 -0.28
N ASN A 837 -18.07 -14.47 -0.54
CA ASN A 837 -18.53 -15.77 -1.01
C ASN A 837 -18.63 -15.74 -2.52
N VAL A 838 -18.04 -16.75 -3.17
CA VAL A 838 -18.04 -16.88 -4.63
C VAL A 838 -18.83 -18.11 -5.03
N ARG A 839 -19.69 -17.96 -6.02
CA ARG A 839 -20.52 -19.05 -6.55
C ARG A 839 -20.56 -19.01 -8.07
N ASP A 840 -20.52 -20.18 -8.68
CA ASP A 840 -20.79 -20.37 -10.09
C ASP A 840 -22.31 -20.28 -10.40
N ARG A 841 -22.71 -20.43 -11.66
CA ARG A 841 -24.13 -20.45 -12.07
C ARG A 841 -24.93 -21.60 -11.45
N LEU A 842 -24.29 -22.69 -11.08
CA LEU A 842 -24.91 -23.85 -10.44
C LEU A 842 -24.96 -23.70 -8.90
N GLY A 843 -24.50 -22.56 -8.36
CA GLY A 843 -24.46 -22.31 -6.93
C GLY A 843 -23.28 -22.99 -6.20
N ARG A 844 -22.37 -23.65 -6.90
CA ARG A 844 -21.19 -24.30 -6.32
C ARG A 844 -20.09 -23.27 -6.05
N VAL A 845 -19.25 -23.54 -5.07
CA VAL A 845 -18.05 -22.75 -4.76
C VAL A 845 -16.87 -23.35 -5.51
N PRO A 846 -16.29 -22.68 -6.50
CA PRO A 846 -15.09 -23.20 -7.17
C PRO A 846 -13.94 -23.29 -6.18
N ASN A 847 -13.13 -24.33 -6.24
CA ASN A 847 -12.09 -24.63 -5.25
C ASN A 847 -11.12 -23.46 -5.00
N ARG A 848 -10.72 -22.75 -6.04
CA ARG A 848 -9.80 -21.58 -5.94
C ARG A 848 -10.45 -20.36 -5.29
N PHE A 849 -11.78 -20.32 -5.16
CA PHE A 849 -12.57 -19.21 -4.62
C PHE A 849 -13.21 -19.52 -3.27
N GLN A 850 -12.75 -20.55 -2.58
CA GLN A 850 -13.17 -20.78 -1.19
C GLN A 850 -12.82 -19.56 -0.34
N ALA A 851 -13.71 -19.13 0.54
CA ALA A 851 -13.61 -17.86 1.26
C ALA A 851 -12.30 -17.69 2.03
N ALA A 852 -11.75 -18.78 2.57
CA ALA A 852 -10.49 -18.76 3.30
C ALA A 852 -9.24 -18.60 2.40
N TYR A 853 -9.33 -18.89 1.10
CA TYR A 853 -8.27 -18.52 0.14
C TYR A 853 -8.27 -17.03 -0.15
N ILE A 854 -9.46 -16.42 -0.25
CA ILE A 854 -9.61 -14.99 -0.55
C ILE A 854 -9.21 -14.14 0.67
N ASP A 855 -9.66 -14.56 1.88
CA ASP A 855 -9.37 -13.88 3.14
C ASP A 855 -8.97 -14.90 4.22
N PRO A 856 -7.67 -15.26 4.31
CA PRO A 856 -7.19 -16.20 5.30
C PRO A 856 -7.19 -15.65 6.73
N LEU A 857 -7.23 -14.32 6.91
CA LEU A 857 -7.23 -13.68 8.23
C LEU A 857 -8.59 -13.79 8.91
N GLY A 858 -9.69 -13.51 8.20
CA GLY A 858 -11.01 -13.42 8.79
C GLY A 858 -11.06 -12.40 9.92
N ARG A 859 -11.70 -12.75 11.05
CA ARG A 859 -11.72 -11.91 12.24
C ARG A 859 -10.42 -12.03 13.05
N SER A 860 -9.84 -10.90 13.44
CA SER A 860 -8.66 -10.86 14.30
C SER A 860 -8.85 -9.88 15.47
N VAL A 861 -8.17 -10.16 16.58
CA VAL A 861 -8.17 -9.35 17.79
C VAL A 861 -6.76 -8.86 18.07
N ARG A 862 -6.64 -7.59 18.50
CA ARG A 862 -5.37 -6.97 18.83
C ARG A 862 -5.47 -6.19 20.15
N LEU A 863 -4.48 -6.39 21.00
CA LEU A 863 -4.28 -5.62 22.24
C LEU A 863 -2.99 -4.81 22.11
N GLY A 864 -3.07 -3.53 22.43
CA GLY A 864 -1.93 -2.61 22.41
C GLY A 864 -1.71 -1.95 23.76
N LEU A 865 -0.45 -1.72 24.09
CA LEU A 865 0.00 -0.92 25.21
C LEU A 865 0.89 0.19 24.67
N ARG A 866 0.65 1.42 25.10
CA ARG A 866 1.47 2.58 24.78
C ARG A 866 1.80 3.34 26.05
N LYS A 867 3.06 3.74 26.19
CA LYS A 867 3.52 4.55 27.31
C LYS A 867 4.47 5.65 26.84
N LEU A 868 4.31 6.83 27.41
CA LEU A 868 5.21 7.96 27.22
C LEU A 868 5.98 8.22 28.53
N PHE A 869 7.30 8.32 28.42
CA PHE A 869 8.24 8.59 29.53
C PHE A 869 8.82 9.99 29.42
#